data_6c1342d542e157308e4e6f3bd7edcc87
#
_entry.id   6c1342d542e157308e4e6f3bd7edcc87
#
_cell.length_a   1.000
_cell.length_b   1.000
_cell.length_c   1.000
_cell.angle_alpha   90.00
_cell.angle_beta   90.00
_cell.angle_gamma   90.00
#
_symmetry.space_group_name_H-M   'P 1'
#
loop_
_entity.id
_entity.type
_entity.pdbx_description
1 polymer ?
#
loop_
_entity_poly.entity_id
_entity_poly.type
_entity_poly.pdbx_seq_one_letter_code
_entity_poly.pdbx_strand_id
1 'polypeptide(L)'
;MKQSLSSLFLLIFAFSFSQIQLKVISSKNQKPIYNASVYCDDNLLGKTNANGELSFKTKCKKVDILANNFESEEADIKKLMQISLKPSSEKTGNIDRIVLTDKSDPKALKMLDELLKRYKENSPKALDSYDFKSYSKISIDFDKDSVAAYQDFMAKRTDSIKKIENRTLKNQNDKKKKDSLAEDDLTKMAQNNQFFLWEKVSEYKYSQKFGEKTNIIDNRMSGFPNPIYEALALNISNLNRIPRQIRPENRKIYNYYLSDTISLDNRKTFVIKFKEVNNKGKQNPRKFNGKIYVDAENFALKKIESSSKKSNEGNVVSVWKPINNKWFLDYENLKIRMGDQTFTTGKSNDTVKAGQKPKMNKKSFSNFLFVKNQYFDFEINKEQKSADFKGYALEVKSSDGSQLQKYRTDSLTTREKGTYVKIDSLVKKYNFDKKVSLFTNLMKGNFRYKMVDFDLTKIFNYDKYQGVRLGAGAKLNEKFSKTFSPDAYFGFGFRDHTWKYGAGLDVKLSEKRTSIFRVDYSDDVFAAGRISTALWDNPMKLKDLGVDLYNANFYQSKKFGASFLYDVSNSLTAKIGLNHENQNALFDYQYQNLGNSFKNVSTTVSLKFSPNDKNMMTPGGKLTYEKKFPQFFLNYEMGSKIFDGELNYHRLDALAIHQFRSKLGTTTLKFLGGISSGTAPIWKNFEITGQTNGSSENWTSKINTPSTLGFVTMPSGTFYADKFVSLQVSQYLPFRFKTIGKTYSTIELEYKSAIGNFKN
;
A
#
# COMPACT_ATOMS: atom_id res chain seq x y z
N MET A 1 -16.38 69.54 57.14
CA MET A 1 -15.91 68.17 56.81
C MET A 1 -16.99 67.15 56.43
N LYS A 2 -18.29 67.46 56.32
CA LYS A 2 -19.33 66.55 55.90
C LYS A 2 -19.72 66.66 54.41
N GLN A 3 -19.34 67.75 53.73
CA GLN A 3 -19.67 67.89 52.29
C GLN A 3 -18.60 67.38 51.33
N SER A 4 -17.36 67.13 51.75
CA SER A 4 -16.31 66.56 50.89
C SER A 4 -16.31 65.03 50.86
N LEU A 5 -17.00 64.33 51.79
CA LEU A 5 -17.11 62.88 51.77
C LEU A 5 -18.21 62.39 50.78
N SER A 6 -19.25 63.24 50.58
CA SER A 6 -20.34 62.92 49.65
C SER A 6 -19.95 63.00 48.17
N SER A 7 -19.00 63.91 47.83
CA SER A 7 -18.45 64.04 46.47
C SER A 7 -17.48 62.92 46.10
N LEU A 8 -16.79 62.33 47.09
CA LEU A 8 -15.88 61.22 46.87
C LEU A 8 -16.65 59.89 46.67
N PHE A 9 -17.81 59.75 47.29
CA PHE A 9 -18.68 58.58 47.09
C PHE A 9 -19.42 58.61 45.72
N LEU A 10 -19.70 59.78 45.15
CA LEU A 10 -20.29 59.93 43.80
C LEU A 10 -19.27 59.73 42.69
N LEU A 11 -17.97 59.96 42.94
CA LEU A 11 -16.92 59.64 41.96
C LEU A 11 -16.51 58.17 41.91
N ILE A 12 -16.76 57.40 42.95
CA ILE A 12 -16.53 55.91 42.98
C ILE A 12 -17.65 55.18 42.22
N PHE A 13 -18.83 55.73 42.07
CA PHE A 13 -19.92 55.12 41.30
C PHE A 13 -19.82 55.39 39.76
N ALA A 14 -18.96 56.26 39.31
CA ALA A 14 -18.81 56.59 37.88
C ALA A 14 -17.89 55.63 37.11
N PHE A 15 -17.20 54.69 37.75
CA PHE A 15 -16.45 53.59 37.11
C PHE A 15 -17.14 52.25 37.11
N SER A 16 -18.46 52.23 36.99
CA SER A 16 -19.23 51.01 36.65
C SER A 16 -18.91 50.64 35.22
N PHE A 17 -17.89 49.81 34.96
CA PHE A 17 -17.71 49.21 33.66
C PHE A 17 -18.99 48.49 33.25
N SER A 18 -19.71 48.99 32.28
CA SER A 18 -20.93 48.42 31.73
C SER A 18 -20.68 46.96 31.35
N GLN A 19 -21.28 46.04 32.09
CA GLN A 19 -21.33 44.63 31.69
C GLN A 19 -22.24 44.51 30.45
N ILE A 20 -21.75 43.81 29.45
CA ILE A 20 -22.50 43.47 28.26
C ILE A 20 -23.29 42.21 28.56
N GLN A 21 -24.60 42.24 28.34
CA GLN A 21 -25.47 41.09 28.42
C GLN A 21 -25.80 40.60 27.03
N LEU A 22 -25.54 39.31 26.78
CA LEU A 22 -25.81 38.60 25.53
C LEU A 22 -26.77 37.47 25.77
N LYS A 23 -27.81 37.38 24.95
CA LYS A 23 -28.71 36.23 24.87
C LYS A 23 -28.64 35.58 23.51
N VAL A 24 -28.34 34.26 23.46
CA VAL A 24 -28.24 33.49 22.24
C VAL A 24 -29.39 32.51 22.11
N ILE A 25 -30.13 32.62 21.01
CA ILE A 25 -31.29 31.78 20.71
C ILE A 25 -31.17 31.12 19.35
N SER A 26 -31.93 30.07 19.09
CA SER A 26 -32.06 29.44 17.79
C SER A 26 -33.05 30.18 16.89
N SER A 27 -32.69 30.51 15.65
CA SER A 27 -33.57 31.18 14.69
C SER A 27 -34.78 30.31 14.30
N LYS A 28 -34.66 28.96 14.38
CA LYS A 28 -35.71 28.04 13.95
C LYS A 28 -36.84 27.89 14.97
N ASN A 29 -36.52 27.88 16.26
CA ASN A 29 -37.51 27.56 17.30
C ASN A 29 -37.49 28.53 18.50
N GLN A 30 -36.70 29.63 18.42
CA GLN A 30 -36.54 30.69 19.42
C GLN A 30 -36.09 30.15 20.83
N LYS A 31 -35.66 28.89 20.91
CA LYS A 31 -35.14 28.31 22.17
C LYS A 31 -33.75 28.82 22.52
N PRO A 32 -33.44 29.04 23.80
CA PRO A 32 -32.09 29.42 24.21
C PRO A 32 -31.06 28.38 23.82
N ILE A 33 -29.87 28.81 23.48
CA ILE A 33 -28.75 27.95 23.14
C ILE A 33 -27.80 27.89 24.34
N TYR A 34 -27.71 26.74 24.96
CA TYR A 34 -26.77 26.44 26.04
C TYR A 34 -25.37 26.23 25.50
N ASN A 35 -24.35 26.69 26.24
CA ASN A 35 -22.93 26.48 25.97
C ASN A 35 -22.44 27.08 24.62
N ALA A 36 -23.09 28.13 24.12
CA ALA A 36 -22.58 28.91 23.01
C ALA A 36 -21.34 29.70 23.45
N SER A 37 -20.24 29.55 22.74
CA SER A 37 -18.97 30.20 23.04
C SER A 37 -18.92 31.58 22.39
N VAL A 38 -18.47 32.60 23.13
CA VAL A 38 -18.32 33.99 22.67
C VAL A 38 -16.84 34.37 22.68
N TYR A 39 -16.35 34.81 21.53
CA TYR A 39 -14.95 35.18 21.34
C TYR A 39 -14.82 36.66 20.96
N CYS A 40 -13.74 37.28 21.40
CA CYS A 40 -13.26 38.57 20.95
C CYS A 40 -11.92 38.35 20.26
N ASP A 41 -11.86 38.55 18.97
CA ASP A 41 -10.78 38.10 18.10
C ASP A 41 -10.57 36.55 18.33
N ASP A 42 -9.48 36.13 18.92
CA ASP A 42 -9.24 34.71 19.23
C ASP A 42 -9.37 34.37 20.75
N ASN A 43 -9.79 35.33 21.61
CA ASN A 43 -9.90 35.16 23.05
C ASN A 43 -11.34 34.79 23.46
N LEU A 44 -11.50 33.65 24.14
CA LEU A 44 -12.79 33.23 24.70
C LEU A 44 -13.20 34.15 25.84
N LEU A 45 -14.32 34.85 25.70
CA LEU A 45 -14.90 35.71 26.73
C LEU A 45 -15.78 34.96 27.72
N GLY A 46 -16.38 33.84 27.30
CA GLY A 46 -17.22 32.98 28.11
C GLY A 46 -18.17 32.13 27.28
N LYS A 47 -19.07 31.40 27.99
CA LYS A 47 -20.08 30.52 27.40
C LYS A 47 -21.45 30.81 27.98
N THR A 48 -22.51 30.67 27.17
CA THR A 48 -23.89 30.87 27.60
C THR A 48 -24.34 29.79 28.58
N ASN A 49 -25.17 30.21 29.54
CA ASN A 49 -25.85 29.35 30.54
C ASN A 49 -27.05 28.58 29.94
N ALA A 50 -27.78 27.85 30.75
CA ALA A 50 -28.99 27.10 30.32
C ALA A 50 -30.08 27.98 29.69
N ASN A 51 -30.14 29.27 30.04
CA ASN A 51 -31.07 30.24 29.50
C ASN A 51 -30.53 30.93 28.22
N GLY A 52 -29.36 30.49 27.69
CA GLY A 52 -28.68 31.08 26.56
C GLY A 52 -28.02 32.42 26.86
N GLU A 53 -27.76 32.75 28.13
CA GLU A 53 -27.31 34.07 28.56
C GLU A 53 -25.85 34.05 28.98
N LEU A 54 -25.12 35.11 28.66
CA LEU A 54 -23.73 35.37 29.05
C LEU A 54 -23.55 36.84 29.39
N SER A 55 -22.93 37.12 30.55
CA SER A 55 -22.51 38.46 30.93
C SER A 55 -20.99 38.54 30.89
N PHE A 56 -20.42 39.50 30.14
CA PHE A 56 -18.99 39.63 29.97
C PHE A 56 -18.56 41.08 29.86
N LYS A 57 -17.24 41.32 29.98
CA LYS A 57 -16.61 42.62 29.75
C LYS A 57 -15.60 42.48 28.64
N THR A 58 -15.59 43.40 27.70
CA THR A 58 -14.59 43.41 26.62
C THR A 58 -14.36 44.82 26.07
N LYS A 59 -13.24 45.04 25.42
CA LYS A 59 -12.90 46.27 24.68
C LYS A 59 -13.12 46.12 23.17
N CYS A 60 -13.52 44.92 22.69
CA CYS A 60 -13.74 44.65 21.29
C CYS A 60 -14.98 45.40 20.78
N LYS A 61 -14.98 45.72 19.51
CA LYS A 61 -16.14 46.31 18.84
C LYS A 61 -17.14 45.24 18.35
N LYS A 62 -16.62 44.02 18.07
CA LYS A 62 -17.38 42.89 17.60
C LYS A 62 -17.04 41.63 18.38
N VAL A 63 -17.95 40.70 18.40
CA VAL A 63 -17.74 39.34 18.98
C VAL A 63 -18.23 38.28 18.02
N ASP A 64 -17.55 37.13 18.02
CA ASP A 64 -17.94 35.91 17.31
C ASP A 64 -18.67 34.97 18.27
N ILE A 65 -19.86 34.53 17.86
CA ILE A 65 -20.69 33.62 18.65
C ILE A 65 -20.77 32.28 17.92
N LEU A 66 -20.37 31.22 18.62
CA LEU A 66 -20.29 29.87 18.07
C LEU A 66 -21.07 28.90 18.97
N ALA A 67 -21.88 28.02 18.36
CA ALA A 67 -22.56 26.96 19.06
C ALA A 67 -22.61 25.67 18.25
N ASN A 68 -22.62 24.52 18.91
CA ASN A 68 -22.69 23.23 18.21
C ASN A 68 -23.96 23.12 17.37
N ASN A 69 -23.82 22.67 16.13
CA ASN A 69 -24.91 22.52 15.16
C ASN A 69 -25.57 23.83 14.71
N PHE A 70 -24.90 24.96 14.89
CA PHE A 70 -25.35 26.26 14.41
C PHE A 70 -24.27 26.93 13.55
N GLU A 71 -24.69 27.78 12.63
CA GLU A 71 -23.80 28.71 11.89
C GLU A 71 -23.22 29.74 12.85
N SER A 72 -21.98 30.15 12.67
CA SER A 72 -21.38 31.23 13.46
C SER A 72 -21.94 32.58 13.06
N GLU A 73 -22.04 33.50 14.02
CA GLU A 73 -22.54 34.87 13.80
C GLU A 73 -21.53 35.86 14.39
N GLU A 74 -21.13 36.84 13.59
CA GLU A 74 -20.35 38.00 14.04
C GLU A 74 -21.30 39.15 14.37
N ALA A 75 -21.22 39.73 15.57
CA ALA A 75 -22.10 40.77 16.01
C ALA A 75 -21.39 41.97 16.61
N ASP A 76 -21.87 43.17 16.28
CA ASP A 76 -21.40 44.41 16.92
C ASP A 76 -21.86 44.48 18.38
N ILE A 77 -20.97 44.93 19.27
CA ILE A 77 -21.26 45.00 20.70
C ILE A 77 -22.20 46.15 21.00
N LYS A 78 -23.32 45.82 21.63
CA LYS A 78 -24.31 46.76 22.19
C LYS A 78 -24.45 46.45 23.69
N LYS A 79 -25.03 47.36 24.45
CA LYS A 79 -25.23 47.20 25.89
C LYS A 79 -26.06 45.95 26.22
N LEU A 80 -27.07 45.65 25.41
CA LEU A 80 -27.87 44.42 25.48
C LEU A 80 -27.95 43.82 24.09
N MET A 81 -27.61 42.54 23.97
CA MET A 81 -27.59 41.86 22.70
C MET A 81 -28.44 40.59 22.75
N GLN A 82 -29.30 40.40 21.77
CA GLN A 82 -29.92 39.13 21.49
C GLN A 82 -29.53 38.70 20.08
N ILE A 83 -28.92 37.53 19.99
CA ILE A 83 -28.41 36.95 18.74
C ILE A 83 -29.16 35.68 18.42
N SER A 84 -29.57 35.52 17.19
CA SER A 84 -30.36 34.39 16.70
C SER A 84 -29.50 33.58 15.73
N LEU A 85 -28.95 32.44 16.20
CA LEU A 85 -28.13 31.58 15.37
C LEU A 85 -29.00 30.67 14.51
N LYS A 86 -28.61 30.50 13.23
CA LYS A 86 -29.25 29.56 12.32
C LYS A 86 -28.71 28.14 12.58
N PRO A 87 -29.57 27.11 12.67
CA PRO A 87 -29.11 25.74 12.71
C PRO A 87 -28.26 25.41 11.48
N SER A 88 -27.10 24.82 11.67
CA SER A 88 -26.30 24.34 10.52
C SER A 88 -27.06 23.21 9.85
N SER A 89 -27.43 23.39 8.60
CA SER A 89 -28.13 22.34 7.85
C SER A 89 -27.16 21.22 7.52
N GLU A 90 -27.23 20.11 8.23
CA GLU A 90 -26.61 18.82 7.86
C GLU A 90 -27.32 18.17 6.64
N LYS A 91 -27.98 18.90 5.80
CA LYS A 91 -28.46 18.39 4.52
C LYS A 91 -27.42 18.69 3.44
N THR A 92 -26.77 17.67 2.98
CA THR A 92 -26.08 17.59 1.69
C THR A 92 -26.99 18.13 0.57
N GLY A 93 -26.93 19.44 0.33
CA GLY A 93 -27.72 20.04 -0.75
C GLY A 93 -27.79 21.55 -0.62
N ASN A 94 -27.11 22.19 -1.49
CA ASN A 94 -26.95 23.61 -1.79
C ASN A 94 -25.80 24.31 -1.07
N ILE A 95 -24.70 24.30 -1.80
CA ILE A 95 -23.57 25.18 -1.60
C ILE A 95 -24.06 26.60 -1.90
N ASP A 96 -24.24 27.39 -0.86
CA ASP A 96 -24.44 28.83 -1.05
C ASP A 96 -23.33 29.39 -1.93
N ARG A 97 -23.72 30.32 -2.79
CA ARG A 97 -22.91 31.01 -3.79
C ARG A 97 -21.69 31.69 -3.15
N ILE A 98 -20.67 30.94 -2.81
CA ILE A 98 -19.33 31.48 -2.73
C ILE A 98 -18.92 31.69 -4.19
N VAL A 99 -18.59 32.91 -4.57
CA VAL A 99 -17.96 33.20 -5.87
C VAL A 99 -16.62 32.46 -5.87
N LEU A 100 -16.63 31.23 -6.38
CA LEU A 100 -15.45 30.43 -6.54
C LEU A 100 -14.63 31.03 -7.67
N THR A 101 -13.70 31.91 -7.32
CA THR A 101 -12.67 32.36 -8.25
C THR A 101 -11.82 31.19 -8.69
N ASP A 102 -11.21 31.23 -9.87
CA ASP A 102 -10.30 30.16 -10.34
C ASP A 102 -8.97 30.12 -9.57
N LYS A 103 -8.84 30.88 -8.48
CA LYS A 103 -7.65 30.97 -7.63
C LYS A 103 -8.01 30.68 -6.17
N SER A 104 -7.05 30.11 -5.43
CA SER A 104 -7.18 29.89 -3.99
C SER A 104 -7.23 31.21 -3.22
N ASP A 105 -8.02 31.24 -2.14
CA ASP A 105 -8.04 32.31 -1.17
C ASP A 105 -6.71 32.38 -0.40
N PRO A 106 -6.03 33.53 -0.37
CA PRO A 106 -4.79 33.70 0.39
C PRO A 106 -4.92 33.40 1.88
N LYS A 107 -6.09 33.71 2.50
CA LYS A 107 -6.36 33.41 3.91
C LYS A 107 -6.40 31.90 4.15
N ALA A 108 -7.11 31.15 3.30
CA ALA A 108 -7.18 29.71 3.38
C ALA A 108 -5.79 29.05 3.21
N LEU A 109 -4.98 29.57 2.28
CA LEU A 109 -3.61 29.09 2.08
C LEU A 109 -2.73 29.33 3.31
N LYS A 110 -2.82 30.52 3.93
CA LYS A 110 -2.07 30.84 5.16
C LYS A 110 -2.44 29.90 6.30
N MET A 111 -3.74 29.59 6.49
CA MET A 111 -4.20 28.64 7.49
C MET A 111 -3.67 27.21 7.24
N LEU A 112 -3.65 26.78 5.99
CA LEU A 112 -3.08 25.47 5.63
C LEU A 112 -1.57 25.42 5.83
N ASP A 113 -0.86 26.54 5.65
CA ASP A 113 0.58 26.64 5.91
C ASP A 113 0.87 26.54 7.41
N GLU A 114 0.09 27.24 8.25
CA GLU A 114 0.18 27.11 9.70
C GLU A 114 -0.15 25.69 10.18
N LEU A 115 -1.19 25.06 9.63
CA LEU A 115 -1.51 23.66 9.90
C LEU A 115 -0.31 22.75 9.59
N LEU A 116 0.28 22.90 8.42
CA LEU A 116 1.42 22.04 8.01
C LEU A 116 2.67 22.29 8.86
N LYS A 117 2.94 23.55 9.23
CA LYS A 117 4.04 23.92 10.11
C LYS A 117 3.92 23.24 11.47
N ARG A 118 2.70 23.25 12.06
CA ARG A 118 2.42 22.66 13.37
C ARG A 118 2.05 21.18 13.32
N TYR A 119 1.99 20.60 12.11
CA TYR A 119 1.53 19.20 11.93
C TYR A 119 2.35 18.20 12.75
N LYS A 120 3.68 18.38 12.83
CA LYS A 120 4.55 17.50 13.61
C LYS A 120 4.28 17.61 15.10
N GLU A 121 4.09 18.82 15.62
CA GLU A 121 3.82 19.10 17.04
C GLU A 121 2.45 18.56 17.46
N ASN A 122 1.46 18.71 16.61
CA ASN A 122 0.10 18.19 16.82
C ASN A 122 -0.03 16.68 16.63
N SER A 123 0.93 16.06 15.94
CA SER A 123 0.91 14.63 15.65
C SER A 123 1.20 13.78 16.89
N PRO A 124 0.61 12.58 17.01
CA PRO A 124 0.95 11.60 18.04
C PRO A 124 2.44 11.26 18.08
N LYS A 125 3.16 11.36 16.98
CA LYS A 125 4.60 11.10 16.91
C LYS A 125 5.47 12.11 17.69
N ALA A 126 4.89 13.19 18.18
CA ALA A 126 5.56 14.10 19.10
C ALA A 126 5.57 13.58 20.57
N LEU A 127 4.87 12.49 20.85
CA LEU A 127 4.89 11.80 22.14
C LEU A 127 6.06 10.81 22.19
N ASP A 128 6.56 10.52 23.38
CA ASP A 128 7.62 9.53 23.60
C ASP A 128 7.13 8.11 23.27
N SER A 129 5.88 7.82 23.62
CA SER A 129 5.24 6.55 23.32
C SER A 129 3.71 6.67 23.31
N TYR A 130 3.06 5.78 22.57
CA TYR A 130 1.62 5.58 22.63
C TYR A 130 1.23 4.22 22.06
N ASP A 131 0.13 3.69 22.59
CA ASP A 131 -0.53 2.50 22.09
C ASP A 131 -1.99 2.82 21.78
N PHE A 132 -2.57 2.13 20.82
CA PHE A 132 -4.02 2.14 20.58
C PHE A 132 -4.45 0.88 19.85
N LYS A 133 -5.75 0.62 19.83
CA LYS A 133 -6.35 -0.43 19.01
C LYS A 133 -7.15 0.15 17.87
N SER A 134 -7.29 -0.62 16.82
CA SER A 134 -8.17 -0.28 15.70
C SER A 134 -9.00 -1.46 15.28
N TYR A 135 -10.28 -1.19 14.98
CA TYR A 135 -11.16 -2.12 14.29
C TYR A 135 -11.41 -1.62 12.88
N SER A 136 -11.18 -2.48 11.90
CA SER A 136 -11.38 -2.20 10.48
C SER A 136 -12.40 -3.17 9.91
N LYS A 137 -13.42 -2.63 9.21
CA LYS A 137 -14.39 -3.40 8.44
C LYS A 137 -14.35 -2.94 6.99
N ILE A 138 -14.06 -3.86 6.10
CA ILE A 138 -13.95 -3.64 4.65
C ILE A 138 -14.99 -4.53 3.98
N SER A 139 -15.84 -3.95 3.14
CA SER A 139 -16.85 -4.72 2.42
C SER A 139 -17.03 -4.23 0.99
N ILE A 140 -17.50 -5.12 0.13
CA ILE A 140 -17.94 -4.79 -1.23
C ILE A 140 -19.42 -5.13 -1.30
N ASP A 141 -20.24 -4.14 -1.64
CA ASP A 141 -21.70 -4.28 -1.74
C ASP A 141 -22.30 -3.21 -2.65
N PHE A 142 -23.57 -3.31 -2.94
CA PHE A 142 -24.36 -2.21 -3.45
C PHE A 142 -24.53 -1.12 -2.38
N ASP A 143 -24.87 0.10 -2.76
CA ASP A 143 -25.35 1.08 -1.78
C ASP A 143 -26.76 0.70 -1.28
N LYS A 144 -27.22 1.36 -0.20
CA LYS A 144 -28.50 1.00 0.45
C LYS A 144 -29.69 1.05 -0.52
N ASP A 145 -29.73 2.06 -1.36
CA ASP A 145 -30.84 2.26 -2.32
C ASP A 145 -30.80 1.20 -3.42
N SER A 146 -29.59 0.88 -3.90
CA SER A 146 -29.36 -0.18 -4.88
C SER A 146 -29.62 -1.57 -4.32
N VAL A 147 -29.38 -1.83 -3.03
CA VAL A 147 -29.74 -3.11 -2.38
C VAL A 147 -31.24 -3.36 -2.47
N ALA A 148 -32.07 -2.38 -2.06
CA ALA A 148 -33.51 -2.51 -2.12
C ALA A 148 -34.01 -2.70 -3.57
N ALA A 149 -33.49 -1.89 -4.50
CA ALA A 149 -33.80 -2.01 -5.92
C ALA A 149 -33.38 -3.34 -6.54
N TYR A 150 -32.26 -3.92 -6.08
CA TYR A 150 -31.78 -5.21 -6.52
C TYR A 150 -32.64 -6.34 -5.97
N GLN A 151 -33.06 -6.26 -4.72
CA GLN A 151 -33.96 -7.25 -4.10
C GLN A 151 -35.31 -7.31 -4.82
N ASP A 152 -35.92 -6.14 -5.11
CA ASP A 152 -37.15 -6.06 -5.91
C ASP A 152 -36.97 -6.61 -7.33
N PHE A 153 -35.85 -6.26 -7.99
CA PHE A 153 -35.50 -6.82 -9.29
C PHE A 153 -35.38 -8.35 -9.27
N MET A 154 -34.73 -8.92 -8.25
CA MET A 154 -34.56 -10.37 -8.10
C MET A 154 -35.89 -11.07 -7.80
N ALA A 155 -36.75 -10.49 -6.96
CA ALA A 155 -38.09 -11.04 -6.68
C ALA A 155 -38.92 -11.15 -7.98
N LYS A 156 -38.98 -10.07 -8.77
CA LYS A 156 -39.69 -10.07 -10.06
C LYS A 156 -39.12 -11.10 -11.05
N ARG A 157 -37.80 -11.28 -11.05
CA ARG A 157 -37.09 -12.26 -11.89
C ARG A 157 -37.43 -13.69 -11.48
N THR A 158 -37.42 -13.97 -10.17
CA THR A 158 -37.80 -15.29 -9.62
C THR A 158 -39.23 -15.63 -9.93
N ASP A 159 -40.16 -14.68 -9.80
CA ASP A 159 -41.57 -14.88 -10.19
C ASP A 159 -41.75 -15.17 -11.69
N SER A 160 -40.96 -14.52 -12.53
CA SER A 160 -40.95 -14.77 -13.96
C SER A 160 -40.46 -16.18 -14.30
N ILE A 161 -39.43 -16.67 -13.59
CA ILE A 161 -38.94 -18.05 -13.74
C ILE A 161 -39.98 -19.05 -13.30
N LYS A 162 -40.61 -18.87 -12.12
CA LYS A 162 -41.71 -19.73 -11.63
C LYS A 162 -42.90 -19.80 -12.61
N LYS A 163 -43.28 -18.66 -13.19
CA LYS A 163 -44.34 -18.61 -14.20
C LYS A 163 -44.00 -19.40 -15.46
N ILE A 164 -42.72 -19.45 -15.85
CA ILE A 164 -42.23 -20.24 -16.98
C ILE A 164 -42.21 -21.76 -16.63
N GLU A 165 -41.80 -22.09 -15.41
CA GLU A 165 -41.74 -23.46 -14.90
C GLU A 165 -43.11 -24.09 -14.76
N ASN A 166 -44.10 -23.32 -14.30
CA ASN A 166 -45.51 -23.80 -14.20
C ASN A 166 -46.19 -23.94 -15.54
N ARG A 167 -45.65 -23.34 -16.63
CA ARG A 167 -46.06 -23.65 -17.99
C ARG A 167 -45.31 -24.91 -18.41
N THR A 168 -45.99 -26.03 -18.58
CA THR A 168 -45.41 -27.27 -19.11
C THR A 168 -44.48 -26.91 -20.28
N LEU A 169 -43.16 -27.12 -20.14
CA LEU A 169 -42.13 -26.72 -21.11
C LEU A 169 -42.26 -27.54 -22.41
N LYS A 170 -43.30 -27.29 -23.20
CA LYS A 170 -43.54 -27.93 -24.51
C LYS A 170 -42.76 -27.26 -25.65
N ASN A 171 -42.12 -26.09 -25.41
CA ASN A 171 -41.53 -25.29 -26.48
C ASN A 171 -40.05 -24.99 -26.22
N GLN A 172 -39.16 -25.19 -27.22
CA GLN A 172 -37.73 -24.84 -27.15
C GLN A 172 -37.46 -23.37 -26.79
N ASN A 173 -38.39 -22.46 -27.15
CA ASN A 173 -38.32 -21.05 -26.84
C ASN A 173 -38.47 -20.76 -25.33
N ASP A 174 -39.32 -21.51 -24.62
CA ASP A 174 -39.51 -21.36 -23.17
C ASP A 174 -38.28 -21.90 -22.41
N LYS A 175 -37.65 -22.97 -22.90
CA LYS A 175 -36.39 -23.50 -22.38
C LYS A 175 -35.26 -22.49 -22.53
N LYS A 176 -35.08 -21.88 -23.71
CA LYS A 176 -34.10 -20.82 -23.95
C LYS A 176 -34.35 -19.56 -23.07
N LYS A 177 -35.62 -19.22 -22.83
CA LYS A 177 -36.01 -18.11 -21.98
C LYS A 177 -35.69 -18.41 -20.50
N LYS A 178 -35.96 -19.63 -20.04
CA LYS A 178 -35.58 -20.10 -18.71
C LYS A 178 -34.04 -20.04 -18.51
N ASP A 179 -33.28 -20.57 -19.47
CA ASP A 179 -31.83 -20.58 -19.42
C ASP A 179 -31.26 -19.15 -19.43
N SER A 180 -31.87 -18.20 -20.17
CA SER A 180 -31.46 -16.78 -20.18
C SER A 180 -31.78 -16.04 -18.88
N LEU A 181 -32.72 -16.55 -18.08
CA LEU A 181 -33.10 -16.03 -16.77
C LEU A 181 -32.46 -16.84 -15.63
N ALA A 182 -31.80 -17.97 -15.95
CA ALA A 182 -31.09 -18.76 -14.95
C ALA A 182 -30.08 -17.89 -14.20
N GLU A 183 -30.13 -17.99 -12.90
CA GLU A 183 -29.31 -17.19 -12.01
C GLU A 183 -28.10 -18.00 -11.56
N ASP A 184 -26.91 -17.40 -11.70
CA ASP A 184 -25.74 -17.98 -11.09
C ASP A 184 -25.76 -17.80 -9.54
N ASP A 185 -24.95 -18.57 -8.87
CA ASP A 185 -24.90 -18.55 -7.40
C ASP A 185 -24.48 -17.17 -6.85
N LEU A 186 -23.71 -16.40 -7.60
CA LEU A 186 -23.27 -15.05 -7.20
C LEU A 186 -24.44 -14.06 -7.23
N THR A 187 -25.26 -14.13 -8.27
CA THR A 187 -26.46 -13.30 -8.42
C THR A 187 -27.46 -13.58 -7.29
N LYS A 188 -27.72 -14.85 -6.98
CA LYS A 188 -28.58 -15.23 -5.85
C LYS A 188 -28.01 -14.81 -4.50
N MET A 189 -26.69 -14.94 -4.33
CA MET A 189 -26.01 -14.54 -3.14
C MET A 189 -26.17 -13.03 -2.87
N ALA A 190 -25.98 -12.19 -3.89
CA ALA A 190 -26.02 -10.74 -3.75
C ALA A 190 -27.38 -10.18 -3.30
N GLN A 191 -28.47 -10.97 -3.44
CA GLN A 191 -29.79 -10.57 -2.95
C GLN A 191 -29.83 -10.35 -1.43
N ASN A 192 -29.21 -11.27 -0.67
CA ASN A 192 -29.28 -11.28 0.81
C ASN A 192 -27.92 -11.11 1.49
N ASN A 193 -26.83 -11.06 0.75
CA ASN A 193 -25.47 -10.98 1.26
C ASN A 193 -24.66 -9.93 0.51
N GLN A 194 -23.56 -9.50 1.09
CA GLN A 194 -22.57 -8.67 0.43
C GLN A 194 -21.68 -9.52 -0.50
N PHE A 195 -20.97 -8.90 -1.42
CA PHE A 195 -20.02 -9.60 -2.29
C PHE A 195 -18.73 -9.99 -1.57
N PHE A 196 -18.37 -9.24 -0.53
CA PHE A 196 -17.15 -9.45 0.24
C PHE A 196 -17.26 -8.78 1.61
N LEU A 197 -16.71 -9.42 2.62
CA LEU A 197 -16.58 -8.86 3.98
C LEU A 197 -15.25 -9.29 4.58
N TRP A 198 -14.53 -8.32 5.12
CA TRP A 198 -13.29 -8.53 5.85
C TRP A 198 -13.28 -7.65 7.11
N GLU A 199 -13.04 -8.28 8.25
CA GLU A 199 -12.87 -7.62 9.53
C GLU A 199 -11.46 -7.87 10.05
N LYS A 200 -10.88 -6.85 10.69
CA LYS A 200 -9.54 -6.90 11.26
C LYS A 200 -9.49 -6.05 12.54
N VAL A 201 -8.85 -6.59 13.58
CA VAL A 201 -8.50 -5.86 14.80
C VAL A 201 -7.00 -5.82 14.93
N SER A 202 -6.47 -4.63 15.14
CA SER A 202 -5.02 -4.40 15.27
C SER A 202 -4.72 -3.61 16.54
N GLU A 203 -3.60 -3.93 17.18
CA GLU A 203 -2.96 -3.13 18.21
C GLU A 203 -1.75 -2.44 17.60
N TYR A 204 -1.64 -1.16 17.78
CA TYR A 204 -0.53 -0.35 17.29
C TYR A 204 0.26 0.19 18.47
N LYS A 205 1.58 0.02 18.44
CA LYS A 205 2.52 0.51 19.45
C LYS A 205 3.55 1.41 18.79
N TYR A 206 3.84 2.52 19.43
CA TYR A 206 4.88 3.45 19.03
C TYR A 206 5.77 3.80 20.22
N SER A 207 7.05 3.83 19.98
CA SER A 207 8.04 4.39 20.89
C SER A 207 9.09 5.15 20.09
N GLN A 208 9.42 6.36 20.52
CA GLN A 208 10.50 7.12 19.91
C GLN A 208 11.82 6.35 19.92
N LYS A 209 12.06 5.58 20.99
CA LYS A 209 13.28 4.77 21.18
C LYS A 209 13.26 3.46 20.38
N PHE A 210 12.10 2.77 20.28
CA PHE A 210 12.03 1.40 19.75
C PHE A 210 11.31 1.31 18.39
N GLY A 211 10.71 2.41 17.90
CA GLY A 211 10.03 2.48 16.62
C GLY A 211 8.55 2.11 16.66
N GLU A 212 8.06 1.46 15.62
CA GLU A 212 6.65 1.12 15.42
C GLU A 212 6.46 -0.39 15.41
N LYS A 213 5.42 -0.89 16.06
CA LYS A 213 4.99 -2.29 16.01
C LYS A 213 3.48 -2.36 15.85
N THR A 214 3.02 -3.25 14.98
CA THR A 214 1.60 -3.54 14.81
C THR A 214 1.35 -5.03 15.04
N ASN A 215 0.43 -5.35 15.93
CA ASN A 215 -0.02 -6.71 16.15
C ASN A 215 -1.45 -6.84 15.59
N ILE A 216 -1.68 -7.71 14.63
CA ILE A 216 -3.02 -8.11 14.22
C ILE A 216 -3.53 -9.09 15.28
N ILE A 217 -4.45 -8.61 16.13
CA ILE A 217 -5.03 -9.41 17.22
C ILE A 217 -5.85 -10.54 16.63
N ASP A 218 -6.72 -10.19 15.65
CA ASP A 218 -7.52 -11.14 14.93
C ASP A 218 -8.02 -10.55 13.60
N ASN A 219 -8.33 -11.41 12.66
CA ASN A 219 -8.96 -11.02 11.40
C ASN A 219 -9.77 -12.18 10.81
N ARG A 220 -10.77 -11.85 9.99
CA ARG A 220 -11.54 -12.81 9.21
C ARG A 220 -11.91 -12.21 7.86
N MET A 221 -11.58 -12.91 6.81
CA MET A 221 -11.88 -12.53 5.44
C MET A 221 -12.83 -13.57 4.83
N SER A 222 -13.99 -13.12 4.31
CA SER A 222 -14.96 -14.02 3.70
C SER A 222 -14.36 -14.73 2.49
N GLY A 223 -14.48 -16.05 2.45
CA GLY A 223 -13.97 -16.88 1.37
C GLY A 223 -12.49 -17.21 1.41
N PHE A 224 -11.77 -16.73 2.41
CA PHE A 224 -10.33 -17.00 2.56
C PHE A 224 -10.06 -17.58 3.95
N PRO A 225 -9.81 -18.89 4.05
CA PRO A 225 -9.45 -19.52 5.32
C PRO A 225 -8.11 -19.01 5.88
N ASN A 226 -7.19 -18.61 4.98
CA ASN A 226 -5.97 -17.90 5.34
C ASN A 226 -6.05 -16.47 4.80
N PRO A 227 -5.57 -15.46 5.54
CA PRO A 227 -5.63 -14.08 5.10
C PRO A 227 -4.73 -13.86 3.89
N ILE A 228 -5.08 -12.87 3.07
CA ILE A 228 -4.15 -12.29 2.10
C ILE A 228 -3.21 -11.40 2.91
N TYR A 229 -1.99 -11.89 3.18
CA TYR A 229 -1.05 -11.25 4.11
C TYR A 229 -0.70 -9.82 3.72
N GLU A 230 -0.51 -9.54 2.44
CA GLU A 230 -0.25 -8.20 1.92
C GLU A 230 -1.40 -7.23 2.24
N ALA A 231 -2.63 -7.73 2.24
CA ALA A 231 -3.81 -6.94 2.58
C ALA A 231 -3.87 -6.59 4.08
N LEU A 232 -3.30 -7.40 4.97
CA LEU A 232 -3.27 -7.11 6.41
C LEU A 232 -2.54 -5.80 6.72
N ALA A 233 -1.57 -5.42 5.89
CA ALA A 233 -0.84 -4.16 6.02
C ALA A 233 -1.60 -2.93 5.51
N LEU A 234 -2.75 -3.12 4.84
CA LEU A 234 -3.58 -1.99 4.39
C LEU A 234 -4.03 -1.16 5.61
N ASN A 235 -4.02 0.15 5.44
CA ASN A 235 -4.34 1.18 6.43
C ASN A 235 -3.29 1.40 7.54
N ILE A 236 -2.40 0.45 7.84
CA ILE A 236 -1.34 0.63 8.85
C ILE A 236 -0.37 1.72 8.41
N SER A 237 0.05 1.70 7.16
CA SER A 237 1.00 2.69 6.62
C SER A 237 0.43 4.11 6.49
N ASN A 238 -0.88 4.28 6.62
CA ASN A 238 -1.57 5.57 6.42
C ASN A 238 -1.82 6.35 7.72
N LEU A 239 -1.69 5.71 8.90
CA LEU A 239 -2.05 6.29 10.20
C LEU A 239 -1.40 7.65 10.50
N ASN A 240 -0.17 7.86 10.05
CA ASN A 240 0.58 9.08 10.32
C ASN A 240 0.93 9.86 9.05
N ARG A 241 0.27 9.58 7.92
CA ARG A 241 0.51 10.30 6.68
C ARG A 241 -0.31 11.58 6.63
N ILE A 242 0.33 12.68 6.19
CA ILE A 242 -0.39 13.91 5.87
C ILE A 242 -1.43 13.58 4.79
N PRO A 243 -2.72 13.91 5.00
CA PRO A 243 -3.77 13.67 4.01
C PRO A 243 -3.47 14.31 2.66
N ARG A 244 -3.84 13.63 1.58
CA ARG A 244 -3.55 14.07 0.21
C ARG A 244 -4.01 15.50 -0.07
N GLN A 245 -5.14 15.89 0.49
CA GLN A 245 -5.80 17.16 0.27
C GLN A 245 -5.00 18.37 0.76
N ILE A 246 -4.13 18.17 1.76
CA ILE A 246 -3.34 19.26 2.37
C ILE A 246 -1.84 19.18 2.07
N ARG A 247 -1.37 18.15 1.34
CA ARG A 247 0.06 18.01 1.01
C ARG A 247 0.57 19.16 0.15
N PRO A 248 1.77 19.70 0.43
CA PRO A 248 2.34 20.79 -0.37
C PRO A 248 2.45 20.47 -1.86
N GLU A 249 2.83 19.25 -2.22
CA GLU A 249 2.96 18.82 -3.61
C GLU A 249 1.62 18.80 -4.38
N ASN A 250 0.51 18.74 -3.67
CA ASN A 250 -0.84 18.71 -4.24
C ASN A 250 -1.52 20.09 -4.30
N ARG A 251 -0.84 21.16 -3.83
CA ARG A 251 -1.38 22.53 -3.84
C ARG A 251 -1.86 23.00 -5.23
N LYS A 252 -1.24 22.53 -6.31
CA LYS A 252 -1.63 22.84 -7.69
C LYS A 252 -2.86 22.05 -8.17
N ILE A 253 -3.26 21.01 -7.42
CA ILE A 253 -4.38 20.15 -7.79
C ILE A 253 -5.70 20.71 -7.25
N TYR A 254 -5.65 21.47 -6.16
CA TYR A 254 -6.83 22.00 -5.47
C TYR A 254 -6.80 23.50 -5.34
N ASN A 255 -7.97 24.13 -5.47
CA ASN A 255 -8.21 25.48 -4.99
C ASN A 255 -8.85 25.40 -3.60
N TYR A 256 -8.46 26.30 -2.69
CA TYR A 256 -8.90 26.36 -1.31
C TYR A 256 -9.56 27.68 -0.99
N TYR A 257 -10.66 27.65 -0.23
CA TYR A 257 -11.47 28.80 0.12
C TYR A 257 -11.85 28.73 1.59
N LEU A 258 -11.58 29.76 2.36
CA LEU A 258 -12.12 29.88 3.71
C LEU A 258 -13.64 30.09 3.59
N SER A 259 -14.42 29.12 4.08
CA SER A 259 -15.87 29.16 3.88
C SER A 259 -16.64 29.57 5.13
N ASP A 260 -16.11 29.21 6.31
CA ASP A 260 -16.83 29.42 7.55
C ASP A 260 -15.91 29.27 8.78
N THR A 261 -16.41 29.71 9.93
CA THR A 261 -15.82 29.44 11.25
C THR A 261 -16.95 28.93 12.15
N ILE A 262 -16.85 27.70 12.59
CA ILE A 262 -17.89 27.00 13.38
C ILE A 262 -17.36 26.59 14.75
N SER A 263 -18.27 26.25 15.67
CA SER A 263 -17.92 25.49 16.86
C SER A 263 -18.08 24.00 16.61
N LEU A 264 -17.01 23.25 16.70
CA LEU A 264 -17.00 21.79 16.59
C LEU A 264 -16.35 21.22 17.84
N ASP A 265 -17.04 20.35 18.58
CA ASP A 265 -16.58 19.80 19.87
C ASP A 265 -16.19 20.89 20.89
N ASN A 266 -17.00 21.96 20.98
CA ASN A 266 -16.78 23.13 21.82
C ASN A 266 -15.46 23.89 21.56
N ARG A 267 -14.89 23.77 20.37
CA ARG A 267 -13.67 24.46 19.94
C ARG A 267 -13.93 25.24 18.65
N LYS A 268 -13.44 26.46 18.57
CA LYS A 268 -13.47 27.28 17.35
C LYS A 268 -12.74 26.53 16.24
N THR A 269 -13.37 26.42 15.09
CA THR A 269 -12.88 25.58 13.97
C THR A 269 -13.06 26.30 12.65
N PHE A 270 -11.97 26.51 11.92
CA PHE A 270 -12.01 27.05 10.57
C PHE A 270 -12.43 25.96 9.57
N VAL A 271 -13.32 26.31 8.67
CA VAL A 271 -13.80 25.43 7.59
C VAL A 271 -13.25 25.90 6.27
N ILE A 272 -12.34 25.13 5.68
CA ILE A 272 -11.71 25.42 4.40
C ILE A 272 -12.31 24.48 3.35
N LYS A 273 -13.05 25.03 2.39
CA LYS A 273 -13.51 24.26 1.23
C LYS A 273 -12.36 24.06 0.26
N PHE A 274 -12.27 22.87 -0.33
CA PHE A 274 -11.34 22.60 -1.42
C PHE A 274 -12.05 22.05 -2.64
N LYS A 275 -11.54 22.36 -3.83
CA LYS A 275 -12.08 21.92 -5.11
C LYS A 275 -10.94 21.55 -6.05
N GLU A 276 -11.02 20.39 -6.67
CA GLU A 276 -10.02 19.94 -7.64
C GLU A 276 -10.08 20.81 -8.91
N VAL A 277 -8.92 21.34 -9.32
CA VAL A 277 -8.78 22.23 -10.49
C VAL A 277 -9.00 21.45 -11.77
N ASN A 278 -9.71 22.06 -12.73
CA ASN A 278 -9.86 21.52 -14.08
C ASN A 278 -8.56 21.69 -14.87
N ASN A 279 -7.65 20.75 -14.82
CA ASN A 279 -6.53 20.70 -15.75
C ASN A 279 -7.05 20.26 -17.13
N LYS A 280 -7.12 21.19 -18.08
CA LYS A 280 -7.40 20.89 -19.50
C LYS A 280 -6.36 19.85 -19.96
N GLY A 281 -6.78 18.65 -20.26
CA GLY A 281 -5.94 17.57 -20.83
C GLY A 281 -5.68 16.33 -19.96
N LYS A 282 -5.92 16.36 -18.64
CA LYS A 282 -5.85 15.17 -17.81
C LYS A 282 -7.23 14.84 -17.25
N GLN A 283 -7.91 13.89 -17.86
CA GLN A 283 -9.14 13.33 -17.31
C GLN A 283 -8.81 12.53 -16.04
N ASN A 284 -8.88 13.18 -14.87
CA ASN A 284 -9.07 12.44 -13.64
C ASN A 284 -10.57 12.14 -13.54
N PRO A 285 -11.01 10.89 -13.74
CA PRO A 285 -12.45 10.57 -13.74
C PRO A 285 -13.09 10.78 -12.36
N ARG A 286 -12.30 10.93 -11.31
CA ARG A 286 -12.75 11.14 -9.93
C ARG A 286 -12.25 12.47 -9.39
N LYS A 287 -12.99 13.55 -9.65
CA LYS A 287 -12.72 14.86 -9.04
C LYS A 287 -13.32 14.89 -7.64
N PHE A 288 -12.49 15.16 -6.66
CA PHE A 288 -12.92 15.29 -5.27
C PHE A 288 -12.98 16.75 -4.86
N ASN A 289 -14.11 17.12 -4.27
CA ASN A 289 -14.30 18.38 -3.57
C ASN A 289 -14.59 18.05 -2.11
N GLY A 290 -14.42 19.02 -1.22
CA GLY A 290 -14.74 18.77 0.17
C GLY A 290 -14.42 19.91 1.10
N LYS A 291 -14.34 19.58 2.38
CA LYS A 291 -14.06 20.51 3.47
C LYS A 291 -12.93 19.96 4.35
N ILE A 292 -12.09 20.88 4.81
CA ILE A 292 -11.03 20.64 5.79
C ILE A 292 -11.39 21.48 7.00
N TYR A 293 -11.43 20.84 8.18
CA TYR A 293 -11.76 21.47 9.43
C TYR A 293 -10.48 21.60 10.25
N VAL A 294 -10.12 22.83 10.59
CA VAL A 294 -8.87 23.19 11.28
C VAL A 294 -9.19 23.82 12.61
N ASP A 295 -8.63 23.31 13.69
CA ASP A 295 -8.75 23.89 15.02
C ASP A 295 -8.12 25.27 15.06
N ALA A 296 -8.83 26.28 15.61
CA ALA A 296 -8.37 27.65 15.60
C ALA A 296 -7.28 27.94 16.64
N GLU A 297 -7.15 27.11 17.70
CA GLU A 297 -6.17 27.35 18.77
C GLU A 297 -4.77 26.84 18.41
N ASN A 298 -4.69 25.63 17.88
CA ASN A 298 -3.41 24.99 17.60
C ASN A 298 -3.19 24.65 16.12
N PHE A 299 -4.11 25.02 15.23
CA PHE A 299 -4.10 24.69 13.80
C PHE A 299 -4.01 23.19 13.51
N ALA A 300 -4.54 22.37 14.39
CA ALA A 300 -4.60 20.93 14.18
C ALA A 300 -5.71 20.56 13.19
N LEU A 301 -5.50 19.46 12.48
CA LEU A 301 -6.50 18.90 11.60
C LEU A 301 -7.56 18.17 12.43
N LYS A 302 -8.83 18.62 12.38
CA LYS A 302 -9.95 17.98 13.08
C LYS A 302 -10.73 17.00 12.21
N LYS A 303 -11.01 17.38 10.97
CA LYS A 303 -11.84 16.58 10.06
C LYS A 303 -11.51 16.88 8.61
N ILE A 304 -11.59 15.88 7.76
CA ILE A 304 -11.62 16.05 6.29
C ILE A 304 -12.84 15.30 5.76
N GLU A 305 -13.63 15.99 4.98
CA GLU A 305 -14.72 15.42 4.18
C GLU A 305 -14.40 15.61 2.71
N SER A 306 -14.43 14.53 1.97
CA SER A 306 -14.20 14.56 0.51
C SER A 306 -15.33 13.81 -0.18
N SER A 307 -15.91 14.39 -1.20
CA SER A 307 -16.89 13.72 -2.04
C SER A 307 -16.54 13.87 -3.52
N SER A 308 -16.87 12.89 -4.31
CA SER A 308 -16.74 13.01 -5.75
C SER A 308 -17.78 13.97 -6.30
N LYS A 309 -17.42 14.72 -7.35
CA LYS A 309 -18.30 15.70 -8.01
C LYS A 309 -19.56 15.02 -8.60
N LYS A 310 -19.47 13.76 -8.98
CA LYS A 310 -20.61 12.88 -9.26
C LYS A 310 -20.99 12.22 -7.94
N SER A 311 -22.13 12.58 -7.35
CA SER A 311 -22.59 12.20 -6.01
C SER A 311 -22.50 10.68 -5.70
N ASN A 312 -22.40 9.83 -6.72
CA ASN A 312 -22.36 8.38 -6.59
C ASN A 312 -20.98 7.74 -6.82
N GLU A 313 -19.87 8.50 -6.90
CA GLU A 313 -18.55 7.88 -7.15
C GLU A 313 -17.73 7.64 -5.90
N GLY A 314 -18.10 8.24 -4.77
CA GLY A 314 -17.46 7.97 -3.49
C GLY A 314 -17.38 9.19 -2.56
N ASN A 315 -17.19 8.88 -1.30
CA ASN A 315 -16.88 9.86 -0.27
C ASN A 315 -15.86 9.29 0.72
N VAL A 316 -15.14 10.19 1.37
CA VAL A 316 -14.18 9.88 2.43
C VAL A 316 -14.42 10.87 3.57
N VAL A 317 -14.54 10.36 4.77
CA VAL A 317 -14.61 11.17 5.99
C VAL A 317 -13.56 10.63 6.95
N SER A 318 -12.64 11.50 7.37
CA SER A 318 -11.63 11.18 8.39
C SER A 318 -11.74 12.21 9.51
N VAL A 319 -11.80 11.76 10.74
CA VAL A 319 -11.98 12.60 11.95
C VAL A 319 -10.88 12.30 12.95
N TRP A 320 -10.33 13.37 13.50
CA TRP A 320 -9.30 13.33 14.54
C TRP A 320 -9.85 13.88 15.84
N LYS A 321 -9.39 13.35 16.96
CA LYS A 321 -9.72 13.81 18.30
C LYS A 321 -8.45 14.16 19.09
N PRO A 322 -8.50 15.18 19.96
CA PRO A 322 -7.38 15.52 20.82
C PRO A 322 -7.32 14.56 22.01
N ILE A 323 -6.13 14.00 22.23
CA ILE A 323 -5.81 13.20 23.42
C ILE A 323 -4.45 13.71 23.93
N ASN A 324 -4.39 14.21 25.13
CA ASN A 324 -3.19 14.83 25.73
C ASN A 324 -2.54 15.86 24.79
N ASN A 325 -3.34 16.81 24.27
CA ASN A 325 -2.93 17.86 23.31
C ASN A 325 -2.31 17.37 21.99
N LYS A 326 -2.44 16.07 21.67
CA LYS A 326 -2.06 15.51 20.37
C LYS A 326 -3.29 14.97 19.67
N TRP A 327 -3.32 15.08 18.34
CA TRP A 327 -4.47 14.73 17.53
C TRP A 327 -4.34 13.34 16.92
N PHE A 328 -5.13 12.41 17.43
CA PHE A 328 -5.20 11.03 16.97
C PHE A 328 -6.37 10.87 16.00
N LEU A 329 -6.18 10.02 14.99
CA LEU A 329 -7.29 9.60 14.15
C LEU A 329 -8.31 8.84 15.01
N ASP A 330 -9.58 9.26 14.96
CA ASP A 330 -10.67 8.67 15.71
C ASP A 330 -11.44 7.66 14.88
N TYR A 331 -11.87 8.09 13.68
CA TYR A 331 -12.45 7.18 12.71
C TYR A 331 -12.22 7.64 11.27
N GLU A 332 -12.31 6.70 10.35
CA GLU A 332 -12.27 6.94 8.92
C GLU A 332 -13.32 6.09 8.22
N ASN A 333 -14.17 6.72 7.42
CA ASN A 333 -15.15 6.06 6.60
C ASN A 333 -14.89 6.38 5.13
N LEU A 334 -14.83 5.33 4.31
CA LEU A 334 -14.57 5.43 2.88
C LEU A 334 -15.65 4.68 2.11
N LYS A 335 -16.22 5.31 1.10
CA LYS A 335 -17.08 4.70 0.09
C LYS A 335 -16.50 5.01 -1.28
N ILE A 336 -16.15 4.00 -2.07
CA ILE A 336 -15.61 4.18 -3.42
C ILE A 336 -16.37 3.28 -4.38
N ARG A 337 -16.86 3.85 -5.49
CA ARG A 337 -17.49 3.08 -6.57
C ARG A 337 -16.43 2.22 -7.27
N MET A 338 -16.68 0.92 -7.33
CA MET A 338 -15.82 -0.06 -7.99
C MET A 338 -16.18 -0.25 -9.45
N GLY A 339 -17.45 -0.12 -9.79
CA GLY A 339 -18.00 -0.31 -11.13
C GLY A 339 -19.45 -0.67 -11.09
N ASP A 340 -20.02 -1.00 -12.27
CA ASP A 340 -21.38 -1.43 -12.42
C ASP A 340 -21.45 -2.91 -12.76
N GLN A 341 -22.34 -3.61 -12.10
CA GLN A 341 -22.72 -4.98 -12.44
C GLN A 341 -24.02 -4.92 -13.24
N THR A 342 -23.97 -5.41 -14.47
CA THR A 342 -25.11 -5.38 -15.39
C THR A 342 -25.76 -6.75 -15.45
N PHE A 343 -27.06 -6.78 -15.20
CA PHE A 343 -27.89 -7.98 -15.26
C PHE A 343 -28.86 -7.89 -16.43
N THR A 344 -29.11 -9.04 -17.06
CA THR A 344 -30.05 -9.13 -18.15
C THR A 344 -31.46 -9.39 -17.62
N THR A 345 -32.44 -8.59 -18.03
CA THR A 345 -33.85 -8.69 -17.56
C THR A 345 -34.76 -9.46 -18.49
N GLY A 346 -34.22 -10.17 -19.48
CA GLY A 346 -34.98 -10.86 -20.50
C GLY A 346 -35.00 -10.09 -21.83
N LYS A 347 -35.69 -10.67 -22.82
CA LYS A 347 -35.86 -10.03 -24.15
C LYS A 347 -36.74 -8.79 -24.02
N SER A 348 -36.42 -7.72 -24.74
CA SER A 348 -37.37 -6.61 -24.99
C SER A 348 -38.59 -7.13 -25.69
N ASN A 349 -39.77 -6.59 -25.35
CA ASN A 349 -41.03 -6.89 -26.04
C ASN A 349 -41.09 -6.28 -27.46
N ASP A 350 -40.05 -5.62 -27.91
CA ASP A 350 -40.00 -5.03 -29.25
C ASP A 350 -40.03 -6.14 -30.31
N THR A 351 -40.89 -6.00 -31.26
CA THR A 351 -40.98 -6.84 -32.47
C THR A 351 -39.66 -6.82 -33.22
N VAL A 352 -38.90 -7.90 -33.12
CA VAL A 352 -37.59 -8.02 -33.77
C VAL A 352 -37.82 -8.32 -35.25
N LYS A 353 -37.39 -7.43 -36.14
CA LYS A 353 -37.37 -7.67 -37.60
C LYS A 353 -36.50 -8.89 -37.91
N ALA A 354 -36.90 -9.70 -38.88
CA ALA A 354 -36.16 -10.87 -39.30
C ALA A 354 -34.68 -10.52 -39.59
N GLY A 355 -33.76 -11.24 -38.95
CA GLY A 355 -32.29 -11.02 -39.07
C GLY A 355 -31.66 -10.18 -38.00
N GLN A 356 -32.39 -9.52 -37.09
CA GLN A 356 -31.82 -8.77 -35.98
C GLN A 356 -31.80 -9.60 -34.68
N LYS A 357 -30.66 -9.50 -33.92
CA LYS A 357 -30.59 -10.09 -32.58
C LYS A 357 -31.54 -9.33 -31.63
N PRO A 358 -32.37 -10.05 -30.84
CA PRO A 358 -33.28 -9.38 -29.90
C PRO A 358 -32.53 -8.52 -28.93
N LYS A 359 -32.94 -7.26 -28.76
CA LYS A 359 -32.43 -6.35 -27.72
C LYS A 359 -32.75 -6.96 -26.38
N MET A 360 -31.71 -7.16 -25.58
CA MET A 360 -31.84 -7.63 -24.19
C MET A 360 -31.94 -6.41 -23.28
N ASN A 361 -33.00 -6.31 -22.50
CA ASN A 361 -33.11 -5.31 -21.46
C ASN A 361 -32.04 -5.57 -20.39
N LYS A 362 -31.28 -4.54 -20.06
CA LYS A 362 -30.20 -4.62 -19.09
C LYS A 362 -30.48 -3.67 -17.94
N LYS A 363 -30.29 -4.12 -16.70
CA LYS A 363 -30.34 -3.27 -15.51
C LYS A 363 -28.96 -3.32 -14.83
N SER A 364 -28.40 -2.15 -14.53
CA SER A 364 -27.08 -2.02 -13.91
C SER A 364 -27.20 -1.53 -12.49
N PHE A 365 -26.42 -2.10 -11.60
CA PHE A 365 -26.29 -1.72 -10.20
C PHE A 365 -24.84 -1.41 -9.90
N SER A 366 -24.59 -0.30 -9.19
CA SER A 366 -23.24 0.12 -8.85
C SER A 366 -22.75 -0.60 -7.61
N ASN A 367 -21.54 -1.16 -7.70
CA ASN A 367 -20.82 -1.77 -6.57
C ASN A 367 -19.89 -0.76 -5.93
N PHE A 368 -19.81 -0.78 -4.61
CA PHE A 368 -18.95 0.07 -3.81
C PHE A 368 -18.06 -0.74 -2.88
N LEU A 369 -16.85 -0.25 -2.72
CA LEU A 369 -15.98 -0.62 -1.61
C LEU A 369 -16.32 0.31 -0.43
N PHE A 370 -16.65 -0.28 0.70
CA PHE A 370 -16.83 0.41 1.97
C PHE A 370 -15.67 0.04 2.89
N VAL A 371 -15.07 1.04 3.50
CA VAL A 371 -14.05 0.85 4.54
C VAL A 371 -14.47 1.68 5.75
N LYS A 372 -14.56 1.05 6.90
CA LYS A 372 -14.83 1.68 8.19
C LYS A 372 -13.68 1.33 9.12
N ASN A 373 -12.94 2.33 9.56
CA ASN A 373 -11.87 2.21 10.54
C ASN A 373 -12.26 2.99 11.79
N GLN A 374 -12.08 2.40 12.95
CA GLN A 374 -12.30 3.04 14.26
C GLN A 374 -11.08 2.79 15.13
N TYR A 375 -10.70 3.82 15.90
CA TYR A 375 -9.51 3.79 16.74
C TYR A 375 -9.91 4.09 18.19
N PHE A 376 -9.43 3.26 19.12
CA PHE A 376 -9.87 3.27 20.52
C PHE A 376 -8.78 2.72 21.43
N ASP A 377 -9.01 2.69 22.74
CA ASP A 377 -8.07 2.22 23.78
C ASP A 377 -6.71 2.91 23.68
N PHE A 378 -6.71 4.24 23.68
CA PHE A 378 -5.48 5.03 23.59
C PHE A 378 -4.77 5.07 24.94
N GLU A 379 -3.52 4.62 24.98
CA GLU A 379 -2.60 4.74 26.10
C GLU A 379 -1.41 5.62 25.70
N ILE A 380 -1.11 6.66 26.48
CA ILE A 380 -0.12 7.67 26.13
C ILE A 380 0.99 7.69 27.17
N ASN A 381 2.25 7.83 26.70
CA ASN A 381 3.45 7.88 27.52
C ASN A 381 3.60 6.69 28.48
N LYS A 382 3.03 5.54 28.10
CA LYS A 382 3.23 4.28 28.79
C LYS A 382 4.66 3.81 28.61
N GLU A 383 5.26 3.33 29.69
CA GLU A 383 6.60 2.74 29.61
C GLU A 383 6.60 1.55 28.65
N GLN A 384 7.41 1.64 27.62
CA GLN A 384 7.54 0.63 26.57
C GLN A 384 8.77 -0.24 26.80
N LYS A 385 8.59 -1.56 26.72
CA LYS A 385 9.70 -2.51 26.85
C LYS A 385 10.27 -2.87 25.49
N SER A 386 11.59 -2.92 25.36
CA SER A 386 12.27 -3.38 24.13
C SER A 386 11.73 -4.74 23.62
N ALA A 387 11.31 -5.60 24.54
CA ALA A 387 10.73 -6.92 24.21
C ALA A 387 9.46 -6.81 23.35
N ASP A 388 8.63 -5.77 23.54
CA ASP A 388 7.37 -5.57 22.81
C ASP A 388 7.60 -5.18 21.34
N PHE A 389 8.78 -4.67 21.01
CA PHE A 389 9.18 -4.26 19.66
C PHE A 389 10.09 -5.26 18.94
N LYS A 390 10.45 -6.38 19.62
CA LYS A 390 11.21 -7.45 18.98
C LYS A 390 10.42 -8.10 17.84
N GLY A 391 11.13 -8.62 16.85
CA GLY A 391 10.54 -9.26 15.67
C GLY A 391 10.22 -8.26 14.55
N TYR A 392 9.31 -8.62 13.66
CA TYR A 392 8.95 -7.78 12.51
C TYR A 392 7.96 -6.68 12.92
N ALA A 393 7.91 -5.63 12.08
CA ALA A 393 7.02 -4.48 12.32
C ALA A 393 5.53 -4.86 12.32
N LEU A 394 5.16 -5.97 11.67
CA LEU A 394 3.81 -6.53 11.67
C LEU A 394 3.84 -7.99 12.13
N GLU A 395 2.99 -8.31 13.10
CA GLU A 395 2.79 -9.64 13.63
C GLU A 395 1.31 -10.02 13.60
N VAL A 396 1.00 -11.25 13.18
CA VAL A 396 -0.37 -11.78 13.14
C VAL A 396 -0.53 -12.81 14.24
N LYS A 397 -1.41 -12.52 15.23
CA LYS A 397 -1.66 -13.40 16.37
C LYS A 397 -2.73 -14.45 16.06
N SER A 398 -3.82 -14.03 15.44
CA SER A 398 -4.94 -14.90 15.06
C SER A 398 -5.54 -14.46 13.72
N SER A 399 -6.22 -15.37 13.04
CA SER A 399 -6.94 -15.13 11.79
C SER A 399 -8.22 -15.97 11.64
N ASP A 400 -8.77 -16.47 12.75
CA ASP A 400 -9.99 -17.28 12.77
C ASP A 400 -11.26 -16.46 13.01
N GLY A 401 -11.12 -15.20 13.41
CA GLY A 401 -12.22 -14.29 13.70
C GLY A 401 -12.89 -14.49 15.08
N SER A 402 -12.34 -15.35 15.93
CA SER A 402 -12.94 -15.71 17.23
C SER A 402 -13.01 -14.53 18.21
N GLN A 403 -12.06 -13.59 18.13
CA GLN A 403 -11.97 -12.44 19.02
C GLN A 403 -12.63 -11.18 18.47
N LEU A 404 -13.01 -11.14 17.19
CA LEU A 404 -13.55 -9.94 16.53
C LEU A 404 -14.78 -9.37 17.24
N GLN A 405 -15.65 -10.25 17.80
CA GLN A 405 -16.87 -9.81 18.48
C GLN A 405 -16.62 -8.88 19.66
N LYS A 406 -15.49 -9.03 20.36
CA LYS A 406 -15.12 -8.18 21.51
C LYS A 406 -14.82 -6.74 21.13
N TYR A 407 -14.46 -6.51 19.87
CA TYR A 407 -13.94 -5.22 19.38
C TYR A 407 -14.86 -4.54 18.37
N ARG A 408 -15.98 -5.21 18.01
CA ARG A 408 -16.98 -4.60 17.14
C ARG A 408 -17.68 -3.46 17.86
N THR A 409 -17.69 -2.31 17.26
CA THR A 409 -18.46 -1.15 17.73
C THR A 409 -19.95 -1.28 17.41
N ASP A 410 -20.26 -1.92 16.29
CA ASP A 410 -21.63 -2.20 15.84
C ASP A 410 -21.79 -3.69 15.57
N SER A 411 -22.93 -4.26 15.92
CA SER A 411 -23.29 -5.64 15.56
C SER A 411 -23.33 -5.81 14.04
N LEU A 412 -22.90 -6.98 13.56
CA LEU A 412 -23.07 -7.31 12.15
C LEU A 412 -24.56 -7.38 11.80
N THR A 413 -24.93 -6.76 10.69
CA THR A 413 -26.27 -6.89 10.10
C THR A 413 -26.52 -8.32 9.63
N THR A 414 -27.78 -8.71 9.45
CA THR A 414 -28.15 -10.03 8.89
C THR A 414 -27.44 -10.29 7.55
N ARG A 415 -27.37 -9.26 6.72
CA ARG A 415 -26.69 -9.32 5.42
C ARG A 415 -25.19 -9.59 5.56
N GLU A 416 -24.50 -8.94 6.51
CA GLU A 416 -23.08 -9.14 6.79
C GLU A 416 -22.80 -10.53 7.38
N LYS A 417 -23.63 -11.00 8.34
CA LYS A 417 -23.50 -12.36 8.92
C LYS A 417 -23.65 -13.44 7.84
N GLY A 418 -24.67 -13.30 6.99
CA GLY A 418 -24.91 -14.22 5.88
C GLY A 418 -23.76 -14.26 4.86
N THR A 419 -23.01 -13.15 4.71
CA THR A 419 -21.90 -13.05 3.78
C THR A 419 -20.80 -14.06 4.10
N TYR A 420 -20.37 -14.20 5.34
CA TYR A 420 -19.35 -15.18 5.71
C TYR A 420 -19.78 -16.60 5.33
N VAL A 421 -20.99 -17.00 5.76
CA VAL A 421 -21.49 -18.37 5.52
C VAL A 421 -21.62 -18.66 4.01
N LYS A 422 -22.20 -17.73 3.26
CA LYS A 422 -22.49 -17.94 1.84
C LYS A 422 -21.23 -17.87 0.98
N ILE A 423 -20.36 -16.89 1.19
CA ILE A 423 -19.10 -16.77 0.45
C ILE A 423 -18.18 -17.96 0.75
N ASP A 424 -18.03 -18.37 2.02
CA ASP A 424 -17.21 -19.54 2.39
C ASP A 424 -17.74 -20.82 1.70
N SER A 425 -19.07 -20.98 1.60
CA SER A 425 -19.70 -22.08 0.87
C SER A 425 -19.42 -22.03 -0.64
N LEU A 426 -19.54 -20.85 -1.26
CA LEU A 426 -19.27 -20.68 -2.69
C LEU A 426 -17.79 -20.90 -3.03
N VAL A 427 -16.89 -20.41 -2.20
CA VAL A 427 -15.45 -20.62 -2.38
C VAL A 427 -15.10 -22.09 -2.35
N LYS A 428 -15.69 -22.87 -1.41
CA LYS A 428 -15.54 -24.33 -1.37
C LYS A 428 -16.14 -25.00 -2.62
N LYS A 429 -17.36 -24.61 -3.03
CA LYS A 429 -18.04 -25.17 -4.20
C LYS A 429 -17.24 -24.98 -5.49
N TYR A 430 -16.67 -23.79 -5.70
CA TYR A 430 -15.93 -23.44 -6.92
C TYR A 430 -14.42 -23.58 -6.82
N ASN A 431 -13.89 -24.05 -5.68
CA ASN A 431 -12.45 -24.13 -5.39
C ASN A 431 -11.71 -22.80 -5.67
N PHE A 432 -12.32 -21.67 -5.31
CA PHE A 432 -11.80 -20.35 -5.64
C PHE A 432 -10.51 -20.04 -4.87
N ASP A 433 -10.38 -20.51 -3.63
CA ASP A 433 -9.17 -20.48 -2.82
C ASP A 433 -7.98 -21.12 -3.55
N LYS A 434 -8.21 -22.28 -4.20
CA LYS A 434 -7.19 -22.95 -5.01
C LYS A 434 -6.79 -22.13 -6.23
N LYS A 435 -7.76 -21.47 -6.91
CA LYS A 435 -7.48 -20.62 -8.08
C LYS A 435 -6.67 -19.38 -7.72
N VAL A 436 -7.01 -18.70 -6.61
CA VAL A 436 -6.25 -17.56 -6.11
C VAL A 436 -4.84 -17.98 -5.67
N SER A 437 -4.73 -19.08 -4.92
CA SER A 437 -3.44 -19.65 -4.55
C SER A 437 -2.60 -20.01 -5.77
N LEU A 438 -3.21 -20.63 -6.79
CA LEU A 438 -2.55 -20.93 -8.06
C LEU A 438 -1.99 -19.66 -8.70
N PHE A 439 -2.82 -18.62 -8.86
CA PHE A 439 -2.40 -17.37 -9.47
C PHE A 439 -1.24 -16.71 -8.67
N THR A 440 -1.36 -16.67 -7.34
CA THR A 440 -0.31 -16.09 -6.48
C THR A 440 1.00 -16.87 -6.60
N ASN A 441 0.94 -18.20 -6.66
CA ASN A 441 2.12 -19.04 -6.81
C ASN A 441 2.74 -18.90 -8.22
N LEU A 442 1.92 -18.83 -9.27
CA LEU A 442 2.39 -18.54 -10.64
C LEU A 442 3.14 -17.21 -10.71
N MET A 443 2.63 -16.18 -10.05
CA MET A 443 3.33 -14.87 -9.96
C MET A 443 4.68 -14.97 -9.21
N LYS A 444 4.84 -15.94 -8.33
CA LYS A 444 6.11 -16.26 -7.64
C LYS A 444 7.01 -17.23 -8.44
N GLY A 445 6.60 -17.64 -9.62
CA GLY A 445 7.35 -18.60 -10.45
C GLY A 445 7.14 -20.05 -10.07
N ASN A 446 6.11 -20.36 -9.30
CA ASN A 446 5.87 -21.72 -8.82
C ASN A 446 4.46 -22.19 -9.22
N PHE A 447 4.32 -23.49 -9.48
CA PHE A 447 3.04 -24.17 -9.60
C PHE A 447 2.85 -25.11 -8.42
N ARG A 448 1.90 -24.81 -7.53
CA ARG A 448 1.68 -25.60 -6.31
C ARG A 448 0.66 -26.73 -6.55
N TYR A 449 1.07 -27.96 -6.28
CA TYR A 449 0.19 -29.12 -6.24
C TYR A 449 0.39 -29.90 -4.94
N LYS A 450 -0.62 -29.91 -4.06
CA LYS A 450 -0.56 -30.54 -2.72
C LYS A 450 0.65 -30.08 -1.92
N MET A 451 1.59 -30.99 -1.62
CA MET A 451 2.82 -30.71 -0.85
C MET A 451 4.02 -30.35 -1.73
N VAL A 452 3.85 -30.29 -3.04
CA VAL A 452 4.93 -30.03 -4.01
C VAL A 452 4.70 -28.66 -4.67
N ASP A 453 5.72 -27.83 -4.68
CA ASP A 453 5.81 -26.60 -5.46
C ASP A 453 6.76 -26.86 -6.65
N PHE A 454 6.22 -26.91 -7.87
CA PHE A 454 7.01 -27.04 -9.09
C PHE A 454 7.60 -25.67 -9.44
N ASP A 455 8.91 -25.62 -9.69
CA ASP A 455 9.64 -24.41 -10.05
C ASP A 455 9.55 -24.17 -11.57
N LEU A 456 8.73 -23.21 -11.97
CA LEU A 456 8.50 -22.85 -13.38
C LEU A 456 9.75 -22.23 -14.03
N THR A 457 10.67 -21.67 -13.23
CA THR A 457 11.92 -21.08 -13.75
C THR A 457 12.91 -22.13 -14.24
N LYS A 458 12.69 -23.38 -13.89
CA LYS A 458 13.52 -24.52 -14.34
C LYS A 458 12.98 -25.22 -15.60
N ILE A 459 11.74 -24.93 -16.01
CA ILE A 459 11.12 -25.58 -17.18
C ILE A 459 11.81 -25.16 -18.48
N PHE A 460 12.03 -23.86 -18.65
CA PHE A 460 12.63 -23.33 -19.86
C PHE A 460 13.74 -22.33 -19.51
N ASN A 461 14.91 -22.53 -20.07
CA ASN A 461 16.02 -21.59 -20.00
C ASN A 461 16.63 -21.46 -21.40
N TYR A 462 17.25 -20.33 -21.65
CA TYR A 462 18.01 -20.07 -22.87
C TYR A 462 19.24 -19.24 -22.55
N ASP A 463 20.40 -19.71 -22.97
CA ASP A 463 21.61 -18.91 -23.01
C ASP A 463 22.45 -19.28 -24.25
N LYS A 464 23.52 -18.50 -24.50
CA LYS A 464 24.36 -18.70 -25.67
C LYS A 464 25.14 -20.00 -25.65
N TYR A 465 25.47 -20.54 -24.49
CA TYR A 465 26.26 -21.77 -24.38
C TYR A 465 25.38 -23.02 -24.54
N GLN A 466 24.32 -23.11 -23.73
CA GLN A 466 23.44 -24.27 -23.69
C GLN A 466 22.39 -24.29 -24.84
N GLY A 467 22.16 -23.12 -25.45
CA GLY A 467 20.99 -22.94 -26.32
C GLY A 467 19.70 -23.01 -25.53
N VAL A 468 18.70 -23.71 -26.06
CA VAL A 468 17.49 -24.05 -25.30
C VAL A 468 17.82 -25.11 -24.27
N ARG A 469 17.37 -24.89 -23.04
CA ARG A 469 17.41 -25.89 -21.96
C ARG A 469 15.99 -26.14 -21.50
N LEU A 470 15.56 -27.40 -21.53
CA LEU A 470 14.30 -27.88 -20.97
C LEU A 470 14.57 -28.71 -19.73
N GLY A 471 13.74 -28.54 -18.72
CA GLY A 471 13.94 -29.21 -17.45
C GLY A 471 12.70 -29.20 -16.55
N ALA A 472 12.90 -29.60 -15.31
CA ALA A 472 11.93 -29.52 -14.25
C ALA A 472 12.59 -29.25 -12.92
N GLY A 473 11.90 -28.61 -12.01
CA GLY A 473 12.33 -28.41 -10.63
C GLY A 473 11.14 -28.54 -9.69
N ALA A 474 11.37 -29.03 -8.49
CA ALA A 474 10.35 -29.18 -7.47
C ALA A 474 10.91 -28.97 -6.07
N LYS A 475 10.08 -28.42 -5.18
CA LYS A 475 10.36 -28.21 -3.77
C LYS A 475 9.20 -28.69 -2.92
N LEU A 476 9.45 -29.40 -1.83
CA LEU A 476 8.42 -29.73 -0.86
C LEU A 476 8.12 -28.52 0.03
N ASN A 477 6.84 -28.20 0.15
CA ASN A 477 6.37 -27.00 0.84
C ASN A 477 5.98 -27.27 2.31
N GLU A 478 5.43 -26.24 2.98
CA GLU A 478 5.06 -26.29 4.40
C GLU A 478 3.95 -27.31 4.74
N LYS A 479 3.25 -27.88 3.74
CA LYS A 479 2.29 -28.99 3.95
C LYS A 479 2.97 -30.33 4.14
N PHE A 480 4.18 -30.48 3.61
CA PHE A 480 5.03 -31.64 3.87
C PHE A 480 5.66 -31.53 5.25
N SER A 481 6.39 -30.43 5.50
CA SER A 481 7.03 -30.16 6.78
C SER A 481 7.21 -28.65 6.96
N LYS A 482 6.97 -28.15 8.18
CA LYS A 482 7.26 -26.76 8.55
C LYS A 482 8.75 -26.49 8.70
N THR A 483 9.53 -27.54 9.00
CA THR A 483 10.96 -27.47 9.28
C THR A 483 11.81 -27.81 8.07
N PHE A 484 11.47 -28.89 7.36
CA PHE A 484 12.27 -29.44 6.27
C PHE A 484 11.65 -29.16 4.92
N SER A 485 12.42 -28.61 3.99
CA SER A 485 11.96 -28.32 2.62
C SER A 485 13.02 -28.80 1.62
N PRO A 486 13.04 -30.08 1.25
CA PRO A 486 13.91 -30.58 0.20
C PRO A 486 13.47 -30.09 -1.17
N ASP A 487 14.43 -29.85 -2.05
CA ASP A 487 14.24 -29.46 -3.44
C ASP A 487 15.20 -30.18 -4.37
N ALA A 488 14.79 -30.35 -5.62
CA ALA A 488 15.64 -30.87 -6.67
C ALA A 488 15.22 -30.31 -8.04
N TYR A 489 16.16 -30.24 -8.95
CA TYR A 489 15.92 -29.90 -10.35
C TYR A 489 16.83 -30.65 -11.28
N PHE A 490 16.42 -30.73 -12.54
CA PHE A 490 17.25 -31.20 -13.66
C PHE A 490 16.87 -30.45 -14.93
N GLY A 491 17.76 -30.45 -15.93
CA GLY A 491 17.51 -29.87 -17.23
C GLY A 491 18.54 -30.33 -18.25
N PHE A 492 18.11 -30.45 -19.49
CA PHE A 492 18.96 -30.85 -20.61
C PHE A 492 19.18 -29.66 -21.57
N GLY A 493 20.42 -29.33 -21.85
CA GLY A 493 20.81 -28.31 -22.82
C GLY A 493 20.91 -28.90 -24.22
N PHE A 494 20.17 -28.34 -25.18
CA PHE A 494 20.10 -28.89 -26.53
C PHE A 494 21.30 -28.54 -27.41
N ARG A 495 22.07 -27.53 -27.06
CA ARG A 495 23.26 -27.14 -27.82
C ARG A 495 24.53 -27.79 -27.31
N ASP A 496 24.69 -27.91 -25.99
CA ASP A 496 25.85 -28.53 -25.36
C ASP A 496 25.66 -30.02 -25.06
N HIS A 497 24.45 -30.55 -25.31
CA HIS A 497 24.08 -31.97 -25.15
C HIS A 497 24.38 -32.54 -23.75
N THR A 498 24.30 -31.71 -22.70
CA THR A 498 24.62 -32.12 -21.33
C THR A 498 23.45 -31.91 -20.36
N TRP A 499 23.39 -32.79 -19.35
CA TRP A 499 22.47 -32.67 -18.24
C TRP A 499 23.03 -31.72 -17.18
N LYS A 500 22.15 -30.88 -16.61
CA LYS A 500 22.37 -30.07 -15.43
C LYS A 500 21.37 -30.51 -14.36
N TYR A 501 21.81 -30.59 -13.13
CA TYR A 501 20.97 -31.04 -12.04
C TYR A 501 21.44 -30.50 -10.69
N GLY A 502 20.55 -30.53 -9.71
CA GLY A 502 20.88 -30.14 -8.37
C GLY A 502 19.80 -30.58 -7.38
N ALA A 503 20.22 -30.73 -6.14
CA ALA A 503 19.35 -31.04 -5.03
C ALA A 503 19.76 -30.23 -3.79
N GLY A 504 18.80 -29.94 -2.92
CA GLY A 504 19.06 -29.19 -1.70
C GLY A 504 18.07 -29.52 -0.60
N LEU A 505 18.42 -29.14 0.60
CA LEU A 505 17.57 -29.25 1.78
C LEU A 505 17.65 -27.95 2.57
N ASP A 506 16.52 -27.26 2.69
CA ASP A 506 16.36 -26.16 3.63
C ASP A 506 15.83 -26.69 4.96
N VAL A 507 16.49 -26.30 6.05
CA VAL A 507 16.07 -26.57 7.44
C VAL A 507 15.73 -25.25 8.10
N LYS A 508 14.44 -24.99 8.35
CA LYS A 508 13.96 -23.79 9.05
C LYS A 508 14.12 -23.98 10.56
N LEU A 509 14.92 -23.12 11.19
CA LEU A 509 15.22 -23.19 12.62
C LEU A 509 14.32 -22.27 13.47
N SER A 510 13.51 -21.41 12.84
CA SER A 510 12.59 -20.50 13.55
C SER A 510 11.34 -20.21 12.72
N GLU A 511 10.19 -20.17 13.40
CA GLU A 511 8.92 -19.69 12.81
C GLU A 511 8.75 -18.18 12.94
N LYS A 512 9.48 -17.53 13.86
CA LYS A 512 9.32 -16.09 14.18
C LYS A 512 10.27 -15.18 13.40
N ARG A 513 11.31 -15.73 12.79
CA ARG A 513 12.37 -15.01 12.08
C ARG A 513 12.95 -15.88 10.99
N THR A 514 13.40 -15.29 9.90
CA THR A 514 14.18 -16.03 8.90
C THR A 514 15.42 -16.61 9.57
N SER A 515 15.49 -17.93 9.61
CA SER A 515 16.62 -18.70 10.14
C SER A 515 16.61 -20.04 9.40
N ILE A 516 17.40 -20.12 8.34
CA ILE A 516 17.38 -21.25 7.41
C ILE A 516 18.81 -21.76 7.25
N PHE A 517 19.03 -23.01 7.59
CA PHE A 517 20.22 -23.74 7.23
C PHE A 517 19.95 -24.51 5.93
N ARG A 518 20.85 -24.41 4.95
CA ARG A 518 20.73 -25.10 3.67
C ARG A 518 21.99 -25.89 3.37
N VAL A 519 21.80 -27.11 2.87
CA VAL A 519 22.82 -27.91 2.20
C VAL A 519 22.38 -28.16 0.78
N ASP A 520 23.27 -28.01 -0.19
CA ASP A 520 22.94 -28.20 -1.61
C ASP A 520 24.12 -28.79 -2.39
N TYR A 521 23.75 -29.56 -3.42
CA TYR A 521 24.65 -29.99 -4.48
C TYR A 521 24.11 -29.57 -5.83
N SER A 522 24.97 -29.14 -6.74
CA SER A 522 24.58 -28.83 -8.14
C SER A 522 25.74 -29.07 -9.12
N ASP A 523 25.40 -29.54 -10.31
CA ASP A 523 26.24 -29.51 -11.50
C ASP A 523 25.51 -28.64 -12.52
N ASP A 524 25.98 -27.40 -12.72
CA ASP A 524 25.29 -26.42 -13.55
C ASP A 524 26.26 -25.44 -14.21
N VAL A 525 25.75 -24.65 -15.15
CA VAL A 525 26.48 -23.65 -15.94
C VAL A 525 26.15 -22.24 -15.43
N PHE A 526 27.18 -21.44 -15.23
CA PHE A 526 27.10 -20.08 -14.74
C PHE A 526 27.78 -19.09 -15.68
N ALA A 527 27.21 -17.89 -15.80
CA ALA A 527 27.84 -16.82 -16.55
C ALA A 527 29.02 -16.22 -15.77
N ALA A 528 30.11 -15.94 -16.46
CA ALA A 528 31.32 -15.33 -15.92
C ALA A 528 31.08 -13.88 -15.48
N GLY A 529 31.82 -13.41 -14.46
CA GLY A 529 31.91 -11.98 -14.11
C GLY A 529 30.66 -11.35 -13.47
N ARG A 530 29.65 -12.15 -13.09
CA ARG A 530 28.41 -11.62 -12.52
C ARG A 530 28.61 -11.06 -11.11
N ILE A 531 27.96 -9.95 -10.85
CA ILE A 531 27.81 -9.39 -9.50
C ILE A 531 26.85 -10.26 -8.71
N SER A 532 27.14 -10.47 -7.43
CA SER A 532 26.30 -11.29 -6.58
C SER A 532 24.95 -10.64 -6.31
N THR A 533 23.87 -11.40 -6.50
CA THR A 533 22.49 -10.95 -6.20
C THR A 533 21.86 -11.81 -5.10
N ALA A 534 22.67 -12.46 -4.27
CA ALA A 534 22.23 -13.48 -3.32
C ALA A 534 21.12 -13.05 -2.36
N LEU A 535 21.05 -11.76 -1.99
CA LEU A 535 20.01 -11.21 -1.10
C LEU A 535 19.18 -10.10 -1.79
N TRP A 536 19.34 -9.93 -3.08
CA TRP A 536 18.58 -8.94 -3.82
C TRP A 536 17.21 -9.51 -4.18
N ASP A 537 16.16 -8.98 -3.53
CA ASP A 537 14.77 -9.31 -3.85
C ASP A 537 14.42 -8.72 -5.23
N ASN A 538 14.55 -9.51 -6.25
CA ASN A 538 14.09 -9.15 -7.56
C ASN A 538 12.65 -9.67 -7.71
N PRO A 539 11.61 -8.81 -7.86
CA PRO A 539 10.29 -9.31 -8.19
C PRO A 539 10.39 -10.05 -9.52
N MET A 540 9.79 -11.23 -9.61
CA MET A 540 9.80 -12.04 -10.81
C MET A 540 9.45 -11.20 -12.03
N LYS A 541 10.41 -11.04 -12.93
CA LYS A 541 10.21 -10.43 -14.24
C LYS A 541 10.26 -11.55 -15.29
N LEU A 542 9.62 -11.34 -16.43
CA LEU A 542 9.67 -12.28 -17.55
C LEU A 542 11.10 -12.73 -17.92
N LYS A 543 12.10 -11.86 -17.71
CA LYS A 543 13.53 -12.19 -17.89
C LYS A 543 14.07 -13.18 -16.86
N ASP A 544 13.41 -13.36 -15.72
CA ASP A 544 13.79 -14.34 -14.70
C ASP A 544 13.27 -15.75 -15.06
N LEU A 545 12.57 -15.89 -16.19
CA LEU A 545 12.22 -17.17 -16.81
C LEU A 545 13.43 -17.83 -17.52
N GLY A 546 14.66 -17.44 -17.14
CA GLY A 546 15.86 -18.13 -17.56
C GLY A 546 16.34 -17.81 -18.99
N VAL A 547 15.91 -16.69 -19.58
CA VAL A 547 16.42 -16.23 -20.89
C VAL A 547 17.56 -15.25 -20.69
N ASP A 548 18.77 -15.69 -20.99
CA ASP A 548 19.99 -14.90 -20.92
C ASP A 548 20.53 -14.63 -22.33
N LEU A 549 20.29 -13.44 -22.83
CA LEU A 549 20.70 -13.03 -24.19
C LEU A 549 22.00 -12.21 -24.21
N TYR A 550 22.51 -11.80 -23.04
CA TYR A 550 23.61 -10.84 -22.97
C TYR A 550 24.94 -11.37 -22.44
N ASN A 551 24.99 -12.57 -21.82
CA ASN A 551 26.27 -13.13 -21.41
C ASN A 551 26.92 -13.93 -22.55
N ALA A 552 28.25 -13.84 -22.65
CA ALA A 552 29.04 -14.54 -23.68
C ALA A 552 29.85 -15.69 -23.08
N ASN A 553 30.49 -15.47 -21.95
CA ASN A 553 31.39 -16.45 -21.32
C ASN A 553 30.71 -17.18 -20.16
N PHE A 554 30.90 -18.49 -20.14
CA PHE A 554 30.28 -19.37 -19.15
C PHE A 554 31.32 -20.32 -18.57
N TYR A 555 31.07 -20.79 -17.33
CA TYR A 555 31.83 -21.85 -16.72
C TYR A 555 30.88 -22.87 -16.09
N GLN A 556 31.25 -24.13 -16.09
CA GLN A 556 30.57 -25.20 -15.35
C GLN A 556 31.06 -25.18 -13.91
N SER A 557 30.16 -25.40 -12.95
CA SER A 557 30.51 -25.61 -11.54
C SER A 557 29.79 -26.83 -10.99
N LYS A 558 30.56 -27.81 -10.53
CA LYS A 558 30.09 -28.89 -9.68
C LYS A 558 30.31 -28.46 -8.26
N LYS A 559 29.24 -28.07 -7.59
CA LYS A 559 29.28 -27.42 -6.29
C LYS A 559 28.60 -28.25 -5.21
N PHE A 560 29.28 -28.43 -4.09
CA PHE A 560 28.70 -28.79 -2.81
C PHE A 560 28.70 -27.55 -1.90
N GLY A 561 27.55 -27.18 -1.36
CA GLY A 561 27.37 -25.96 -0.58
C GLY A 561 26.68 -26.22 0.76
N ALA A 562 27.07 -25.44 1.77
CA ALA A 562 26.35 -25.29 3.02
C ALA A 562 26.18 -23.81 3.32
N SER A 563 24.99 -23.37 3.71
CA SER A 563 24.77 -21.95 4.01
C SER A 563 23.75 -21.75 5.13
N PHE A 564 23.89 -20.61 5.81
CA PHE A 564 22.99 -20.19 6.86
C PHE A 564 22.48 -18.77 6.57
N LEU A 565 21.18 -18.64 6.37
CA LEU A 565 20.48 -17.39 6.17
C LEU A 565 19.79 -16.99 7.47
N TYR A 566 20.07 -15.78 7.96
CA TYR A 566 19.56 -15.31 9.23
C TYR A 566 19.19 -13.81 9.19
N ASP A 567 18.00 -13.46 9.71
CA ASP A 567 17.65 -12.07 9.99
C ASP A 567 18.24 -11.65 11.34
N VAL A 568 19.38 -10.96 11.30
CA VAL A 568 20.07 -10.43 12.49
C VAL A 568 19.18 -9.42 13.21
N SER A 569 18.50 -8.58 12.43
CA SER A 569 17.48 -7.61 12.90
C SER A 569 16.36 -7.47 11.87
N ASN A 570 15.38 -6.61 12.15
CA ASN A 570 14.33 -6.28 11.18
C ASN A 570 14.88 -5.65 9.90
N SER A 571 16.04 -4.99 10.01
CA SER A 571 16.67 -4.24 8.93
C SER A 571 17.88 -4.92 8.32
N LEU A 572 18.45 -5.93 9.00
CA LEU A 572 19.69 -6.59 8.59
C LEU A 572 19.46 -8.10 8.43
N THR A 573 19.64 -8.55 7.21
CA THR A 573 19.67 -9.99 6.85
C THR A 573 21.10 -10.38 6.48
N ALA A 574 21.60 -11.49 6.98
CA ALA A 574 22.92 -12.05 6.69
C ALA A 574 22.79 -13.46 6.13
N LYS A 575 23.63 -13.79 5.16
CA LYS A 575 23.82 -15.18 4.68
C LYS A 575 25.31 -15.49 4.73
N ILE A 576 25.67 -16.58 5.36
CA ILE A 576 27.03 -17.10 5.38
C ILE A 576 27.01 -18.44 4.67
N GLY A 577 27.97 -18.71 3.80
CA GLY A 577 28.05 -19.95 3.04
C GLY A 577 29.48 -20.48 2.93
N LEU A 578 29.59 -21.79 2.86
CA LEU A 578 30.81 -22.55 2.54
C LEU A 578 30.52 -23.31 1.26
N ASN A 579 31.43 -23.26 0.29
CA ASN A 579 31.29 -23.97 -0.96
C ASN A 579 32.58 -24.71 -1.30
N HIS A 580 32.42 -25.92 -1.78
CA HIS A 580 33.46 -26.71 -2.44
C HIS A 580 33.03 -26.89 -3.89
N GLU A 581 33.83 -26.44 -4.85
CA GLU A 581 33.46 -26.34 -6.26
C GLU A 581 34.59 -26.89 -7.15
N ASN A 582 34.22 -27.69 -8.16
CA ASN A 582 35.08 -27.95 -9.31
C ASN A 582 34.56 -27.08 -10.46
N GLN A 583 35.35 -26.12 -10.91
CA GLN A 583 35.00 -25.14 -11.92
C GLN A 583 35.75 -25.39 -13.22
N ASN A 584 35.06 -25.41 -14.37
CA ASN A 584 35.65 -25.58 -15.69
C ASN A 584 35.23 -24.41 -16.60
N ALA A 585 36.17 -23.74 -17.25
CA ALA A 585 35.85 -22.76 -18.28
C ALA A 585 35.17 -23.44 -19.49
N LEU A 586 34.11 -22.81 -20.01
CA LEU A 586 33.38 -23.28 -21.19
C LEU A 586 33.62 -22.34 -22.41
N PHE A 587 34.74 -21.64 -22.38
CA PHE A 587 35.27 -20.77 -23.44
C PHE A 587 36.78 -20.93 -23.46
N ASP A 588 37.43 -20.42 -24.52
CA ASP A 588 38.90 -20.51 -24.65
C ASP A 588 39.56 -19.65 -23.54
N TYR A 589 40.02 -20.33 -22.50
CA TYR A 589 40.57 -19.68 -21.31
C TYR A 589 41.55 -20.61 -20.60
N GLN A 590 42.73 -20.09 -20.33
CA GLN A 590 43.74 -20.70 -19.50
C GLN A 590 44.24 -19.73 -18.46
N TYR A 591 44.37 -20.17 -17.23
CA TYR A 591 44.80 -19.32 -16.12
C TYR A 591 46.15 -19.84 -15.55
N GLN A 592 47.20 -19.11 -15.90
CA GLN A 592 48.58 -19.45 -15.44
C GLN A 592 48.92 -20.92 -15.72
N ASN A 593 49.54 -21.61 -14.75
CA ASN A 593 49.90 -23.02 -14.86
C ASN A 593 48.74 -23.97 -14.44
N LEU A 594 47.57 -23.44 -14.09
CA LEU A 594 46.42 -24.22 -13.60
C LEU A 594 45.51 -24.73 -14.74
N GLY A 595 45.67 -24.22 -15.98
CA GLY A 595 44.84 -24.64 -17.12
C GLY A 595 43.45 -23.96 -17.10
N ASN A 596 42.39 -24.72 -17.43
CA ASN A 596 40.99 -24.24 -17.51
C ASN A 596 40.05 -24.83 -16.49
N SER A 597 40.56 -25.71 -15.57
CA SER A 597 39.80 -26.39 -14.54
C SER A 597 40.38 -26.09 -13.17
N PHE A 598 39.57 -25.75 -12.19
CA PHE A 598 40.02 -25.29 -10.87
C PHE A 598 39.17 -25.88 -9.76
N LYS A 599 39.83 -26.27 -8.67
CA LYS A 599 39.18 -26.58 -7.41
C LYS A 599 39.11 -25.32 -6.54
N ASN A 600 37.91 -24.92 -6.19
CA ASN A 600 37.64 -23.70 -5.41
C ASN A 600 36.97 -24.08 -4.09
N VAL A 601 37.59 -23.73 -2.99
CA VAL A 601 36.97 -23.77 -1.67
C VAL A 601 36.77 -22.34 -1.21
N SER A 602 35.50 -21.94 -1.05
CA SER A 602 35.20 -20.54 -0.72
C SER A 602 34.24 -20.37 0.46
N THR A 603 34.48 -19.30 1.20
CA THR A 603 33.57 -18.79 2.23
C THR A 603 32.89 -17.54 1.65
N THR A 604 31.57 -17.48 1.77
CA THR A 604 30.76 -16.33 1.31
C THR A 604 30.03 -15.67 2.46
N VAL A 605 29.98 -14.34 2.48
CA VAL A 605 29.17 -13.54 3.40
C VAL A 605 28.38 -12.53 2.59
N SER A 606 27.05 -12.60 2.67
CA SER A 606 26.17 -11.63 2.03
C SER A 606 25.34 -10.90 3.08
N LEU A 607 25.28 -9.58 3.00
CA LEU A 607 24.52 -8.73 3.89
C LEU A 607 23.51 -7.89 3.10
N LYS A 608 22.29 -7.80 3.60
CA LYS A 608 21.27 -6.85 3.14
C LYS A 608 20.88 -5.97 4.31
N PHE A 609 21.10 -4.67 4.19
CA PHE A 609 20.67 -3.67 5.14
C PHE A 609 19.60 -2.79 4.53
N SER A 610 18.38 -2.84 5.07
CA SER A 610 17.20 -2.10 4.59
C SER A 610 16.46 -1.48 5.78
N PRO A 611 16.93 -0.31 6.29
CA PRO A 611 16.46 0.26 7.55
C PRO A 611 15.00 0.66 7.55
N ASN A 612 14.43 0.94 6.38
CA ASN A 612 13.08 1.46 6.24
C ASN A 612 12.05 0.44 5.73
N ASP A 613 12.49 -0.76 5.31
CA ASP A 613 11.58 -1.82 4.87
C ASP A 613 10.67 -2.27 6.00
N LYS A 614 9.39 -2.49 5.68
CA LYS A 614 8.45 -3.07 6.63
C LYS A 614 8.17 -4.52 6.28
N ASN A 615 8.46 -5.39 7.21
CA ASN A 615 8.42 -6.82 7.05
C ASN A 615 7.41 -7.48 7.98
N MET A 616 6.84 -8.61 7.55
CA MET A 616 6.08 -9.53 8.39
C MET A 616 6.56 -10.96 8.19
N MET A 617 6.34 -11.82 9.17
CA MET A 617 6.51 -13.26 9.01
C MET A 617 5.19 -13.88 8.62
N THR A 618 5.23 -14.73 7.61
CA THR A 618 4.11 -15.54 7.15
C THR A 618 4.50 -17.03 7.22
N PRO A 619 3.56 -17.97 7.14
CA PRO A 619 3.91 -19.39 7.02
C PRO A 619 4.84 -19.70 5.84
N GLY A 620 4.76 -18.91 4.76
CA GLY A 620 5.64 -19.02 3.60
C GLY A 620 7.02 -18.37 3.76
N GLY A 621 7.30 -17.73 4.92
CA GLY A 621 8.54 -17.02 5.21
C GLY A 621 8.35 -15.51 5.36
N LYS A 622 9.47 -14.77 5.37
CA LYS A 622 9.47 -13.31 5.45
C LYS A 622 8.81 -12.69 4.22
N LEU A 623 7.91 -11.75 4.45
CA LEU A 623 7.26 -10.94 3.42
C LEU A 623 7.54 -9.46 3.67
N THR A 624 8.14 -8.77 2.69
CA THR A 624 8.28 -7.30 2.71
C THR A 624 7.01 -6.69 2.10
N TYR A 625 6.12 -6.15 2.94
CA TYR A 625 4.86 -5.57 2.48
C TYR A 625 4.94 -4.09 2.11
N GLU A 626 5.95 -3.38 2.61
CA GLU A 626 6.25 -2.00 2.21
C GLU A 626 7.76 -1.86 2.01
N LYS A 627 8.18 -1.90 0.74
CA LYS A 627 9.57 -1.71 0.36
C LYS A 627 9.90 -0.23 0.35
N LYS A 628 10.97 0.14 1.07
CA LYS A 628 11.45 1.51 1.19
C LYS A 628 12.95 1.59 0.95
N PHE A 629 13.42 2.80 0.74
CA PHE A 629 14.81 3.08 0.45
C PHE A 629 15.41 3.99 1.53
N PRO A 630 16.74 4.00 1.72
CA PRO A 630 17.76 3.27 0.98
C PRO A 630 17.82 1.78 1.30
N GLN A 631 18.40 0.99 0.40
CA GLN A 631 18.74 -0.42 0.58
C GLN A 631 20.20 -0.62 0.22
N PHE A 632 20.92 -1.41 1.03
CA PHE A 632 22.34 -1.68 0.87
C PHE A 632 22.56 -3.19 0.83
N PHE A 633 23.40 -3.63 -0.09
CA PHE A 633 23.80 -5.01 -0.28
C PHE A 633 25.33 -5.07 -0.29
N LEU A 634 25.89 -6.02 0.43
CA LEU A 634 27.31 -6.28 0.47
C LEU A 634 27.52 -7.79 0.31
N ASN A 635 28.40 -8.18 -0.57
CA ASN A 635 28.79 -9.57 -0.77
C ASN A 635 30.30 -9.68 -0.70
N TYR A 636 30.77 -10.59 0.13
CA TYR A 636 32.19 -10.92 0.25
C TYR A 636 32.36 -12.40 0.01
N GLU A 637 33.36 -12.76 -0.79
CA GLU A 637 33.77 -14.12 -1.08
C GLU A 637 35.27 -14.24 -0.89
N MET A 638 35.69 -15.24 -0.13
CA MET A 638 37.10 -15.58 0.09
C MET A 638 37.35 -17.00 -0.39
N GLY A 639 38.17 -17.14 -1.41
CA GLY A 639 38.76 -18.43 -1.82
C GLY A 639 39.95 -18.79 -0.97
N SER A 640 40.09 -20.04 -0.60
CA SER A 640 41.15 -20.51 0.29
C SER A 640 41.77 -21.81 -0.20
N LYS A 641 43.08 -21.91 -0.07
CA LYS A 641 43.86 -23.15 -0.35
C LYS A 641 43.80 -24.15 0.82
N ILE A 642 42.57 -24.41 1.27
CA ILE A 642 42.30 -25.43 2.29
C ILE A 642 41.65 -26.65 1.64
N PHE A 643 41.74 -27.81 2.26
CA PHE A 643 41.31 -29.12 1.72
C PHE A 643 42.00 -29.42 0.38
N ASP A 644 41.44 -29.17 -0.74
CA ASP A 644 42.03 -29.33 -2.08
C ASP A 644 41.86 -28.09 -2.96
N GLY A 645 41.52 -26.92 -2.32
CA GLY A 645 41.36 -25.64 -3.02
C GLY A 645 42.67 -25.13 -3.62
N GLU A 646 42.62 -24.69 -4.87
CA GLU A 646 43.76 -24.19 -5.64
C GLU A 646 43.83 -22.67 -5.66
N LEU A 647 42.69 -22.00 -5.39
CA LEU A 647 42.51 -20.54 -5.51
C LEU A 647 42.66 -19.87 -4.14
N ASN A 648 43.30 -18.68 -4.14
CA ASN A 648 43.40 -17.83 -2.96
C ASN A 648 43.09 -16.40 -3.37
N TYR A 649 41.85 -15.94 -3.11
CA TYR A 649 41.38 -14.64 -3.55
C TYR A 649 40.40 -14.04 -2.54
N HIS A 650 40.22 -12.73 -2.67
CA HIS A 650 39.19 -11.96 -2.02
C HIS A 650 38.35 -11.23 -3.07
N ARG A 651 37.05 -11.34 -2.98
CA ARG A 651 36.10 -10.65 -3.83
C ARG A 651 35.05 -9.97 -2.99
N LEU A 652 34.89 -8.66 -3.18
CA LEU A 652 33.91 -7.83 -2.51
C LEU A 652 33.11 -7.09 -3.56
N ASP A 653 31.80 -7.13 -3.48
CA ASP A 653 30.90 -6.26 -4.23
C ASP A 653 29.82 -5.64 -3.34
N ALA A 654 29.45 -4.41 -3.67
CA ALA A 654 28.46 -3.64 -2.93
C ALA A 654 27.49 -2.93 -3.88
N LEU A 655 26.22 -2.89 -3.48
CA LEU A 655 25.17 -2.17 -4.19
C LEU A 655 24.36 -1.35 -3.19
N ALA A 656 24.24 -0.04 -3.42
CA ALA A 656 23.32 0.83 -2.71
C ALA A 656 22.23 1.32 -3.66
N ILE A 657 20.99 1.24 -3.23
CA ILE A 657 19.82 1.70 -4.01
C ILE A 657 19.07 2.73 -3.20
N HIS A 658 18.84 3.91 -3.78
CA HIS A 658 17.98 4.92 -3.19
C HIS A 658 16.94 5.38 -4.22
N GLN A 659 15.70 5.58 -3.76
CA GLN A 659 14.62 6.06 -4.59
C GLN A 659 13.87 7.17 -3.88
N PHE A 660 13.63 8.26 -4.59
CA PHE A 660 12.84 9.38 -4.09
C PHE A 660 11.89 9.92 -5.16
N ARG A 661 10.83 10.56 -4.70
CA ARG A 661 9.85 11.20 -5.59
C ARG A 661 9.98 12.70 -5.55
N SER A 662 9.97 13.32 -6.73
CA SER A 662 10.01 14.76 -6.90
C SER A 662 8.89 15.23 -7.84
N LYS A 663 8.83 16.53 -8.13
CA LYS A 663 7.92 17.08 -9.16
C LYS A 663 8.23 16.55 -10.57
N LEU A 664 9.47 16.15 -10.80
CA LEU A 664 9.94 15.56 -12.07
C LEU A 664 9.64 14.06 -12.16
N GLY A 665 8.97 13.47 -11.16
CA GLY A 665 8.62 12.06 -11.11
C GLY A 665 9.42 11.27 -10.08
N THR A 666 9.78 10.03 -10.41
CA THR A 666 10.51 9.14 -9.50
C THR A 666 11.95 8.98 -9.99
N THR A 667 12.90 9.35 -9.13
CA THR A 667 14.34 9.18 -9.37
C THR A 667 14.84 7.97 -8.60
N THR A 668 15.58 7.09 -9.26
CA THR A 668 16.27 5.95 -8.64
C THR A 668 17.77 6.10 -8.86
N LEU A 669 18.52 6.07 -7.77
CA LEU A 669 19.96 6.06 -7.77
C LEU A 669 20.45 4.66 -7.41
N LYS A 670 21.37 4.10 -8.18
CA LYS A 670 22.09 2.88 -7.86
C LYS A 670 23.58 3.18 -7.87
N PHE A 671 24.24 2.90 -6.79
CA PHE A 671 25.68 2.98 -6.64
C PHE A 671 26.22 1.55 -6.47
N LEU A 672 27.11 1.15 -7.35
CA LEU A 672 27.62 -0.19 -7.45
C LEU A 672 29.14 -0.14 -7.47
N GLY A 673 29.79 -1.05 -6.77
CA GLY A 673 31.26 -1.18 -6.84
C GLY A 673 31.70 -2.58 -6.49
N GLY A 674 32.90 -2.92 -6.94
CA GLY A 674 33.51 -4.21 -6.68
C GLY A 674 35.03 -4.17 -6.72
N ILE A 675 35.63 -5.05 -5.93
CA ILE A 675 37.07 -5.31 -5.93
C ILE A 675 37.33 -6.81 -5.82
N SER A 676 38.21 -7.33 -6.63
CA SER A 676 38.74 -8.69 -6.62
C SER A 676 40.24 -8.66 -6.58
N SER A 677 40.85 -9.49 -5.77
CA SER A 677 42.30 -9.56 -5.61
C SER A 677 42.75 -11.00 -5.30
N GLY A 678 44.03 -11.30 -5.56
CA GLY A 678 44.60 -12.61 -5.32
C GLY A 678 44.63 -13.49 -6.56
N THR A 679 44.76 -14.82 -6.35
CA THR A 679 44.80 -15.83 -7.40
C THR A 679 43.37 -16.25 -7.73
N ALA A 680 42.78 -15.68 -8.78
CA ALA A 680 41.39 -15.95 -9.16
C ALA A 680 41.23 -16.00 -10.69
N PRO A 681 40.43 -16.93 -11.22
CA PRO A 681 40.08 -16.95 -12.64
C PRO A 681 39.21 -15.74 -13.01
N ILE A 682 39.15 -15.44 -14.31
CA ILE A 682 38.52 -14.22 -14.85
C ILE A 682 37.04 -14.07 -14.43
N TRP A 683 36.29 -15.17 -14.22
CA TRP A 683 34.90 -15.11 -13.77
C TRP A 683 34.71 -14.67 -12.32
N LYS A 684 35.79 -14.52 -11.55
CA LYS A 684 35.77 -13.85 -10.25
C LYS A 684 35.97 -12.34 -10.33
N ASN A 685 36.35 -11.82 -11.49
CA ASN A 685 36.34 -10.39 -11.80
C ASN A 685 34.92 -9.93 -12.14
N PHE A 686 34.75 -8.68 -12.50
CA PHE A 686 33.44 -8.07 -12.70
C PHE A 686 33.23 -7.69 -14.17
N GLU A 687 32.13 -8.19 -14.74
CA GLU A 687 31.66 -7.81 -16.06
C GLU A 687 30.38 -6.97 -15.93
N ILE A 688 30.38 -5.74 -16.43
CA ILE A 688 29.24 -4.82 -16.39
C ILE A 688 28.64 -4.55 -17.77
N THR A 689 28.72 -5.52 -18.63
CA THR A 689 28.27 -5.45 -20.03
C THR A 689 26.79 -5.80 -20.18
N GLY A 690 26.21 -5.51 -21.30
CA GLY A 690 24.79 -5.73 -21.56
C GLY A 690 24.42 -5.90 -23.02
N GLN A 691 25.40 -5.89 -23.90
CA GLN A 691 25.19 -6.10 -25.35
C GLN A 691 25.78 -7.44 -25.75
N THR A 692 25.06 -8.18 -26.58
CA THR A 692 25.62 -9.36 -27.23
C THR A 692 26.57 -8.95 -28.36
N ASN A 693 27.72 -9.63 -28.52
CA ASN A 693 28.61 -9.43 -29.67
C ASN A 693 27.86 -9.76 -30.97
N GLY A 694 27.74 -8.77 -31.86
CA GLY A 694 26.97 -8.85 -33.11
C GLY A 694 27.55 -9.71 -34.22
N SER A 695 28.60 -10.52 -33.96
CA SER A 695 29.33 -11.29 -34.95
C SER A 695 28.74 -12.66 -35.31
N SER A 696 27.65 -13.09 -34.63
CA SER A 696 27.10 -14.40 -34.90
C SER A 696 25.92 -14.34 -35.87
N GLU A 697 25.79 -15.34 -36.70
CA GLU A 697 24.70 -15.54 -37.65
C GLU A 697 23.33 -15.81 -36.95
N ASN A 698 23.33 -15.97 -35.63
CA ASN A 698 22.14 -16.27 -34.86
C ASN A 698 21.25 -15.04 -34.68
N TRP A 699 19.94 -15.22 -34.78
CA TRP A 699 18.93 -14.16 -34.59
C TRP A 699 19.02 -13.46 -33.22
N THR A 700 19.51 -14.13 -32.19
CA THR A 700 19.66 -13.59 -30.83
C THR A 700 20.75 -12.51 -30.74
N SER A 701 21.78 -12.54 -31.64
CA SER A 701 22.82 -11.51 -31.70
C SER A 701 22.30 -10.16 -32.21
N LYS A 702 21.14 -10.17 -32.87
CA LYS A 702 20.45 -8.97 -33.38
C LYS A 702 19.59 -8.27 -32.33
N ILE A 703 19.41 -8.88 -31.14
CA ILE A 703 18.60 -8.35 -30.07
C ILE A 703 19.51 -7.77 -28.98
N ASN A 704 19.54 -6.46 -28.87
CA ASN A 704 20.25 -5.76 -27.79
C ASN A 704 19.38 -5.68 -26.55
N THR A 705 19.71 -6.45 -25.51
CA THR A 705 19.04 -6.41 -24.23
C THR A 705 20.00 -5.90 -23.16
N PRO A 706 19.73 -4.73 -22.55
CA PRO A 706 20.57 -4.24 -21.46
C PRO A 706 20.43 -5.14 -20.24
N SER A 707 21.54 -5.52 -19.64
CA SER A 707 21.50 -6.09 -18.29
C SER A 707 21.02 -5.01 -17.29
N THR A 708 20.44 -5.44 -16.17
CA THR A 708 19.89 -4.49 -15.16
C THR A 708 20.97 -3.57 -14.58
N LEU A 709 22.23 -4.02 -14.53
CA LEU A 709 23.37 -3.30 -13.97
C LEU A 709 24.47 -3.02 -14.99
N GLY A 710 24.31 -3.44 -16.25
CA GLY A 710 25.31 -3.32 -17.29
C GLY A 710 25.04 -2.18 -18.27
N PHE A 711 25.97 -2.03 -19.21
CA PHE A 711 26.00 -0.99 -20.26
C PHE A 711 25.64 -1.59 -21.61
N VAL A 712 24.62 -1.06 -22.27
CA VAL A 712 24.17 -1.53 -23.60
C VAL A 712 25.27 -1.39 -24.65
N THR A 713 26.15 -0.41 -24.49
CA THR A 713 27.24 -0.09 -25.46
C THR A 713 28.49 -0.96 -25.30
N MET A 714 28.58 -1.75 -24.21
CA MET A 714 29.76 -2.61 -23.98
C MET A 714 29.47 -4.05 -24.43
N PRO A 715 30.29 -4.62 -25.31
CA PRO A 715 30.13 -6.00 -25.73
C PRO A 715 30.39 -6.98 -24.60
N SER A 716 29.59 -8.05 -24.51
CA SER A 716 29.71 -9.05 -23.47
C SER A 716 30.90 -9.99 -23.74
N GLY A 717 31.50 -10.49 -22.66
CA GLY A 717 32.63 -11.43 -22.70
C GLY A 717 33.96 -10.81 -23.02
N THR A 718 34.04 -9.48 -23.12
CA THR A 718 35.28 -8.79 -23.59
C THR A 718 35.99 -8.06 -22.46
N PHE A 719 35.26 -7.31 -21.62
CA PHE A 719 35.87 -6.43 -20.63
C PHE A 719 35.56 -6.90 -19.21
N TYR A 720 36.60 -7.26 -18.48
CA TYR A 720 36.53 -7.63 -17.07
C TYR A 720 37.39 -6.68 -16.25
N ALA A 721 36.84 -6.27 -15.08
CA ALA A 721 37.55 -5.43 -14.14
C ALA A 721 37.81 -6.18 -12.83
N ASP A 722 38.99 -6.05 -12.28
CA ASP A 722 39.28 -6.48 -10.91
C ASP A 722 38.79 -5.45 -9.89
N LYS A 723 38.62 -4.20 -10.28
CA LYS A 723 38.02 -3.11 -9.48
C LYS A 723 37.25 -2.16 -10.35
N PHE A 724 36.07 -1.75 -9.87
CA PHE A 724 35.23 -0.76 -10.55
C PHE A 724 34.28 -0.07 -9.58
N VAL A 725 33.78 1.08 -10.02
CA VAL A 725 32.67 1.83 -9.39
C VAL A 725 31.74 2.29 -10.50
N SER A 726 30.44 2.17 -10.28
CA SER A 726 29.40 2.59 -11.23
C SER A 726 28.30 3.38 -10.53
N LEU A 727 27.85 4.46 -11.14
CA LEU A 727 26.68 5.23 -10.78
C LEU A 727 25.63 5.10 -11.88
N GLN A 728 24.42 4.73 -11.51
CA GLN A 728 23.27 4.63 -12.40
C GLN A 728 22.14 5.49 -11.87
N VAL A 729 21.61 6.36 -12.71
CA VAL A 729 20.51 7.26 -12.40
C VAL A 729 19.39 6.97 -13.37
N SER A 730 18.22 6.57 -12.87
CA SER A 730 17.04 6.47 -13.71
C SER A 730 15.94 7.40 -13.22
N GLN A 731 15.29 8.08 -14.17
CA GLN A 731 14.27 9.07 -13.95
C GLN A 731 12.98 8.67 -14.67
N TYR A 732 11.98 8.22 -13.93
CA TYR A 732 10.63 8.05 -14.46
C TYR A 732 9.94 9.41 -14.54
N LEU A 733 9.63 9.84 -15.76
CA LEU A 733 8.91 11.10 -15.96
C LEU A 733 7.43 10.96 -15.65
N PRO A 734 6.77 12.00 -15.13
CA PRO A 734 5.34 11.94 -14.74
C PRO A 734 4.38 11.97 -15.94
N PHE A 735 4.91 11.88 -17.15
CA PHE A 735 4.12 11.88 -18.38
C PHE A 735 3.69 10.47 -18.76
N ARG A 736 2.43 10.35 -19.17
CA ARG A 736 1.86 9.12 -19.69
C ARG A 736 1.33 9.37 -21.09
N PHE A 737 1.81 8.62 -22.05
CA PHE A 737 1.33 8.66 -23.43
C PHE A 737 0.34 7.51 -23.64
N LYS A 738 -0.80 7.82 -24.24
CA LYS A 738 -1.74 6.79 -24.65
C LYS A 738 -1.11 6.06 -25.86
N THR A 739 -0.92 4.77 -25.72
CA THR A 739 -0.50 3.87 -26.80
C THR A 739 -1.72 3.18 -27.43
N ILE A 740 -1.66 1.94 -27.73
CA ILE A 740 -2.75 1.21 -28.39
C ILE A 740 -3.84 0.85 -27.36
N GLY A 741 -5.10 1.15 -27.70
CA GLY A 741 -6.25 0.79 -26.86
C GLY A 741 -6.34 1.58 -25.54
N LYS A 742 -6.34 0.87 -24.39
CA LYS A 742 -6.40 1.43 -23.03
C LYS A 742 -5.03 1.46 -22.33
N THR A 743 -3.94 1.16 -23.04
CA THR A 743 -2.59 1.12 -22.47
C THR A 743 -1.94 2.50 -22.50
N TYR A 744 -1.11 2.75 -21.48
CA TYR A 744 -0.34 3.99 -21.34
C TYR A 744 1.14 3.63 -21.19
N SER A 745 2.00 4.29 -21.97
CA SER A 745 3.46 4.21 -21.84
C SER A 745 3.99 5.36 -21.00
N THR A 746 5.06 5.09 -20.27
CA THR A 746 5.82 6.08 -19.50
C THR A 746 7.22 6.20 -20.08
N ILE A 747 7.86 7.35 -19.91
CA ILE A 747 9.25 7.56 -20.31
C ILE A 747 10.13 7.37 -19.08
N GLU A 748 11.15 6.53 -19.21
CA GLU A 748 12.26 6.43 -18.28
C GLU A 748 13.53 6.91 -18.99
N LEU A 749 14.23 7.87 -18.36
CA LEU A 749 15.56 8.31 -18.80
C LEU A 749 16.56 7.62 -17.90
N GLU A 750 17.58 7.00 -18.49
CA GLU A 750 18.62 6.31 -17.74
C GLU A 750 19.99 6.87 -18.10
N TYR A 751 20.75 7.24 -17.08
CA TYR A 751 22.17 7.60 -17.19
C TYR A 751 23.00 6.58 -16.40
N LYS A 752 24.04 6.05 -17.04
CA LYS A 752 24.98 5.12 -16.40
C LYS A 752 26.40 5.58 -16.66
N SER A 753 27.23 5.53 -15.62
CA SER A 753 28.67 5.76 -15.70
C SER A 753 29.40 4.70 -14.87
N ALA A 754 30.59 4.33 -15.31
CA ALA A 754 31.48 3.45 -14.57
C ALA A 754 32.94 3.85 -14.80
N ILE A 755 33.73 3.66 -13.75
CA ILE A 755 35.20 3.81 -13.78
C ILE A 755 35.77 2.53 -13.20
N GLY A 756 36.76 1.95 -13.86
CA GLY A 756 37.42 0.73 -13.42
C GLY A 756 38.61 0.41 -14.31
N ASN A 757 39.38 -0.60 -13.93
CA ASN A 757 40.50 -1.10 -14.73
C ASN A 757 40.05 -2.25 -15.65
N PHE A 758 39.08 -1.97 -16.52
CA PHE A 758 38.56 -2.93 -17.47
C PHE A 758 39.69 -3.35 -18.44
N LYS A 759 39.99 -4.65 -18.44
CA LYS A 759 40.98 -5.29 -19.32
C LYS A 759 40.23 -6.14 -20.32
N ASN A 760 40.78 -6.15 -21.55
CA ASN A 760 40.30 -6.98 -22.64
C ASN A 760 40.87 -8.39 -22.51
#